data_91466c9dcf7ab9a1946476bedec593e8
#
_entry.id   91466c9dcf7ab9a1946476bedec593e8
#
_cell.length_a   1.000
_cell.length_b   1.000
_cell.length_c   1.000
_cell.angle_alpha   90.00
_cell.angle_beta   90.00
_cell.angle_gamma   90.00
#
_symmetry.space_group_name_H-M   'P 1'
#
loop_
_entity.id
_entity.type
_entity.pdbx_description
1 polymer ?
#
loop_
_entity_poly.entity_id
_entity_poly.type
_entity_poly.pdbx_seq_one_letter_code
_entity_poly.pdbx_strand_id
1 'polypeptide(L)'
;MKKCRSDASPGSSGFTGGFYKMFWRNLKVTIVNSLNHGYETGNLSISQKLGIIILLPKPDKDKRLLANWRPISLLNHVYKILSGALAERLKPTLPHIINTDQKGFVTGRYIGECIRNTYDIIEYAKSKSRAGLLLLIDFEKAFDSISHSFIIKCLKFFGFGYSFIKWINVLLNDVSSCINHCGNISERFKVGRSCRQGDPISPYLFIICVEILALKIREDQSVKGFKLGNFEQKLDFYADDLTAYLDGSESSLKNLVGILDRFKNISGLKINLSKCKAVWIGKNRFFNIKLCENLKLIWTNKFRLLGIDFDSDLADMDTNFRTKLEEIEKLYNCWLYRHLTPIGRITVIKAMALSKLSHVVLVCPHIAPNILKELVSLSFKFLWRNKPDRMKRCDVTLPYEKGGLNMPDIEIFWASLKMSWSRRFMSKDCLWQKILKLNLLFINHDMNDILFGGPTLLKSIAEKLSNLFWKETLGIFAKITNEISFAYPLFFYNFNIFDNELFSINDTELSRNDFQPLYRRQISQVGDFFDCRFEPPKLLSLKELNEKYGVNLNFLNYHRIKTVIMNAAKNLNFKIFDTNLSDTKVPRLPLIHKLSCLQSKGCGSFYQTLRARELARRSTAESEQKWQTELGITLSINFWDKIWRLNKTSLGSNKMKWVYLQINRFILPTNYTVNKYKPSQDPGCSFCSYHDEKLPHLLWECPVVGEFWVMIGNILSFYFPQFKMGRKEAIFGDVNSSSNSIINTLLLLAKQFLWRQKFGAKNLDEIQYIIFMRKELKLLFDIMEFKGKKYDFFNVWNVILEHFEVELVN
;
A
#
# COMPACT_ATOMS: atom_id res chain seq x y z
N MET A 1 -12.06 7.39 -22.44
CA MET A 1 -12.62 8.44 -21.57
C MET A 1 -12.64 8.08 -20.06
N LYS A 2 -13.20 6.93 -19.64
CA LYS A 2 -13.29 6.56 -18.19
C LYS A 2 -11.97 6.71 -17.41
N LYS A 3 -10.84 6.38 -18.03
CA LYS A 3 -9.48 6.48 -17.42
C LYS A 3 -8.87 7.88 -17.51
N CYS A 4 -9.46 8.84 -18.22
CA CYS A 4 -8.96 10.20 -18.29
C CYS A 4 -9.12 10.90 -16.94
N ARG A 5 -8.11 11.62 -16.45
CA ARG A 5 -8.19 12.39 -15.21
C ARG A 5 -8.98 13.67 -15.46
N SER A 6 -9.99 13.94 -14.63
CA SER A 6 -10.87 15.11 -14.78
C SER A 6 -10.16 16.42 -14.48
N ASP A 7 -9.25 16.39 -13.51
CA ASP A 7 -8.50 17.51 -12.93
C ASP A 7 -7.12 17.74 -13.57
N ALA A 8 -6.77 16.97 -14.61
CA ALA A 8 -5.47 17.15 -15.29
C ALA A 8 -5.42 18.47 -16.06
N SER A 9 -4.29 19.17 -15.96
CA SER A 9 -4.04 20.42 -16.69
C SER A 9 -4.28 20.26 -18.19
N PRO A 10 -5.00 21.20 -18.82
CA PRO A 10 -5.26 21.19 -20.25
C PRO A 10 -4.02 21.55 -21.07
N GLY A 11 -4.05 21.26 -22.36
CA GLY A 11 -3.11 21.83 -23.33
C GLY A 11 -3.58 23.21 -23.81
N SER A 12 -3.12 23.61 -25.00
CA SER A 12 -3.43 24.92 -25.62
C SER A 12 -4.92 25.19 -25.82
N SER A 13 -5.76 24.16 -25.87
CA SER A 13 -7.22 24.32 -26.04
C SER A 13 -7.94 24.80 -24.79
N GLY A 14 -7.32 24.74 -23.60
CA GLY A 14 -7.95 25.09 -22.33
C GLY A 14 -8.95 24.06 -21.79
N PHE A 15 -9.40 23.09 -22.60
CA PHE A 15 -10.39 22.09 -22.17
C PHE A 15 -9.78 20.98 -21.34
N THR A 16 -10.32 20.76 -20.14
CA THR A 16 -9.88 19.71 -19.21
C THR A 16 -10.48 18.34 -19.54
N GLY A 17 -9.95 17.28 -18.90
CA GLY A 17 -10.56 15.94 -18.99
C GLY A 17 -11.98 15.87 -18.46
N GLY A 18 -12.34 16.73 -17.48
CA GLY A 18 -13.69 16.89 -16.95
C GLY A 18 -14.68 17.35 -18.00
N PHE A 19 -14.32 18.38 -18.78
CA PHE A 19 -15.11 18.86 -19.90
C PHE A 19 -15.46 17.73 -20.88
N TYR A 20 -14.45 17.01 -21.37
CA TYR A 20 -14.69 15.90 -22.30
C TYR A 20 -15.48 14.74 -21.70
N LYS A 21 -15.39 14.49 -20.40
CA LYS A 21 -16.23 13.48 -19.74
C LYS A 21 -17.69 13.89 -19.69
N MET A 22 -17.96 15.15 -19.33
CA MET A 22 -19.32 15.70 -19.24
C MET A 22 -20.01 15.68 -20.60
N PHE A 23 -19.35 16.21 -21.62
CA PHE A 23 -19.91 16.34 -22.96
C PHE A 23 -19.57 15.18 -23.91
N TRP A 24 -19.10 14.04 -23.39
CA TRP A 24 -18.67 12.93 -24.24
C TRP A 24 -19.76 12.43 -25.22
N ARG A 25 -21.01 12.40 -24.77
CA ARG A 25 -22.14 11.94 -25.62
C ARG A 25 -22.29 12.78 -26.85
N ASN A 26 -22.09 14.09 -26.75
CA ASN A 26 -22.21 15.06 -27.82
C ASN A 26 -20.96 15.09 -28.72
N LEU A 27 -19.78 15.01 -28.14
CA LEU A 27 -18.51 15.26 -28.83
C LEU A 27 -17.87 14.00 -29.43
N LYS A 28 -18.25 12.80 -29.00
CA LYS A 28 -17.56 11.54 -29.36
C LYS A 28 -17.45 11.34 -30.88
N VAL A 29 -18.50 11.58 -31.63
CA VAL A 29 -18.54 11.36 -33.09
C VAL A 29 -17.59 12.32 -33.80
N THR A 30 -17.68 13.60 -33.47
CA THR A 30 -16.80 14.64 -34.06
C THR A 30 -15.34 14.40 -33.75
N ILE A 31 -15.01 14.00 -32.51
CA ILE A 31 -13.63 13.70 -32.11
C ILE A 31 -13.12 12.48 -32.89
N VAL A 32 -13.91 11.39 -32.96
CA VAL A 32 -13.50 10.18 -33.66
C VAL A 32 -13.30 10.45 -35.15
N ASN A 33 -14.24 11.18 -35.80
CA ASN A 33 -14.11 11.54 -37.19
C ASN A 33 -12.87 12.41 -37.46
N SER A 34 -12.60 13.41 -36.61
CA SER A 34 -11.39 14.24 -36.72
C SER A 34 -10.10 13.40 -36.58
N LEU A 35 -10.08 12.42 -35.70
CA LEU A 35 -8.91 11.53 -35.54
C LEU A 35 -8.78 10.58 -36.75
N ASN A 36 -9.88 10.01 -37.25
CA ASN A 36 -9.85 9.14 -38.43
C ASN A 36 -9.39 9.91 -39.67
N HIS A 37 -9.88 11.15 -39.89
CA HIS A 37 -9.36 12.02 -40.93
C HIS A 37 -7.84 12.23 -40.79
N GLY A 38 -7.33 12.45 -39.58
CA GLY A 38 -5.89 12.53 -39.34
C GLY A 38 -5.16 11.23 -39.69
N TYR A 39 -5.76 10.06 -39.52
CA TYR A 39 -5.20 8.78 -39.96
C TYR A 39 -5.17 8.65 -41.47
N GLU A 40 -6.23 9.04 -42.15
CA GLU A 40 -6.34 8.99 -43.62
C GLU A 40 -5.33 9.91 -44.26
N THR A 41 -5.28 11.18 -43.85
CA THR A 41 -4.38 12.21 -44.37
C THR A 41 -2.93 12.08 -43.88
N GLY A 42 -2.67 11.22 -42.90
CA GLY A 42 -1.33 11.03 -42.30
C GLY A 42 -0.91 12.12 -41.33
N ASN A 43 -1.80 13.06 -40.98
CA ASN A 43 -1.45 14.21 -40.14
C ASN A 43 -2.64 14.71 -39.30
N LEU A 44 -2.38 15.01 -38.02
CA LEU A 44 -3.33 15.71 -37.15
C LEU A 44 -3.26 17.23 -37.35
N SER A 45 -4.28 17.95 -36.94
CA SER A 45 -4.25 19.42 -36.97
C SER A 45 -3.13 19.97 -36.08
N ILE A 46 -2.66 21.17 -36.43
CA ILE A 46 -1.59 21.86 -35.69
C ILE A 46 -1.97 22.00 -34.20
N SER A 47 -3.21 22.41 -33.92
CA SER A 47 -3.72 22.60 -32.57
C SER A 47 -3.72 21.28 -31.76
N GLN A 48 -4.06 20.16 -32.39
CA GLN A 48 -4.07 18.86 -31.75
C GLN A 48 -2.65 18.40 -31.33
N LYS A 49 -1.62 18.67 -32.18
CA LYS A 49 -0.22 18.28 -31.97
C LYS A 49 0.59 19.22 -31.11
N LEU A 50 0.14 20.45 -30.92
CA LEU A 50 0.87 21.47 -30.17
C LEU A 50 1.00 21.05 -28.70
N GLY A 51 2.23 21.05 -28.19
CA GLY A 51 2.58 20.85 -26.78
C GLY A 51 3.00 22.16 -26.13
N ILE A 52 2.48 22.46 -24.94
CA ILE A 52 3.00 23.56 -24.12
C ILE A 52 3.96 22.96 -23.09
N ILE A 53 5.22 23.29 -23.18
CA ILE A 53 6.25 22.83 -22.24
C ILE A 53 6.26 23.75 -21.03
N ILE A 54 6.02 23.18 -19.85
CA ILE A 54 6.21 23.84 -18.56
C ILE A 54 7.46 23.28 -17.88
N LEU A 55 8.16 24.11 -17.15
CA LEU A 55 9.38 23.74 -16.44
C LEU A 55 9.08 23.47 -14.97
N LEU A 56 9.36 22.26 -14.49
CA LEU A 56 9.26 21.89 -13.09
C LEU A 56 10.64 21.72 -12.47
N PRO A 57 10.96 22.43 -11.36
CA PRO A 57 12.25 22.29 -10.71
C PRO A 57 12.43 20.91 -10.11
N LYS A 58 13.61 20.33 -10.25
CA LYS A 58 14.00 19.10 -9.53
C LYS A 58 14.13 19.45 -8.04
N PRO A 59 13.55 18.60 -7.13
CA PRO A 59 13.73 18.80 -5.71
C PRO A 59 15.21 18.88 -5.32
N ASP A 60 15.52 19.71 -4.35
CA ASP A 60 16.85 19.82 -3.73
C ASP A 60 18.01 20.13 -4.70
N LYS A 61 17.71 20.73 -5.86
CA LYS A 61 18.69 21.17 -6.86
C LYS A 61 18.67 22.69 -7.03
N ASP A 62 19.81 23.24 -7.41
CA ASP A 62 19.93 24.67 -7.71
C ASP A 62 19.02 25.06 -8.88
N LYS A 63 18.01 25.89 -8.59
CA LYS A 63 17.00 26.33 -9.56
C LYS A 63 17.53 27.34 -10.59
N ARG A 64 18.69 27.90 -10.37
CA ARG A 64 19.32 28.81 -11.34
C ARG A 64 19.88 28.09 -12.58
N LEU A 65 20.13 26.79 -12.46
CA LEU A 65 20.62 25.97 -13.56
C LEU A 65 19.46 25.29 -14.30
N LEU A 66 19.29 25.59 -15.58
CA LEU A 66 18.24 25.03 -16.45
C LEU A 66 18.31 23.50 -16.53
N ALA A 67 19.47 22.89 -16.41
CA ALA A 67 19.66 21.44 -16.34
C ALA A 67 18.94 20.76 -15.13
N ASN A 68 18.59 21.57 -14.14
CA ASN A 68 17.87 21.12 -12.94
C ASN A 68 16.34 21.25 -13.04
N TRP A 69 15.82 21.53 -14.23
CA TRP A 69 14.39 21.59 -14.51
C TRP A 69 13.95 20.41 -15.40
N ARG A 70 12.72 19.96 -15.21
CA ARG A 70 12.08 18.92 -16.03
C ARG A 70 11.10 19.57 -16.99
N PRO A 71 11.24 19.38 -18.31
CA PRO A 71 10.26 19.84 -19.28
C PRO A 71 9.05 18.88 -19.27
N ILE A 72 7.89 19.39 -18.92
CA ILE A 72 6.64 18.61 -18.97
C ILE A 72 5.74 19.18 -20.07
N SER A 73 5.32 18.35 -21.02
CA SER A 73 4.46 18.75 -22.12
C SER A 73 2.98 18.68 -21.75
N LEU A 74 2.31 19.82 -21.69
CA LEU A 74 0.86 19.90 -21.61
C LEU A 74 0.28 19.71 -23.00
N LEU A 75 -0.39 18.60 -23.24
CA LEU A 75 -0.98 18.20 -24.52
C LEU A 75 -2.50 18.33 -24.46
N ASN A 76 -3.12 18.65 -25.61
CA ASN A 76 -4.56 18.71 -25.73
C ASN A 76 -5.22 17.35 -25.45
N HIS A 77 -6.39 17.39 -24.83
CA HIS A 77 -7.05 16.15 -24.41
C HIS A 77 -7.49 15.28 -25.59
N VAL A 78 -7.82 15.85 -26.76
CA VAL A 78 -8.11 15.07 -27.97
C VAL A 78 -6.91 14.22 -28.37
N TYR A 79 -5.71 14.80 -28.36
CA TYR A 79 -4.46 14.05 -28.59
C TYR A 79 -4.26 12.95 -27.53
N LYS A 80 -4.46 13.28 -26.23
CA LYS A 80 -4.33 12.31 -25.14
C LYS A 80 -5.35 11.17 -25.21
N ILE A 81 -6.53 11.40 -25.78
CA ILE A 81 -7.56 10.35 -26.01
C ILE A 81 -7.03 9.33 -27.02
N LEU A 82 -6.50 9.78 -28.16
CA LEU A 82 -5.90 8.91 -29.17
C LEU A 82 -4.69 8.16 -28.64
N SER A 83 -3.71 8.89 -28.14
CA SER A 83 -2.48 8.34 -27.56
C SER A 83 -2.77 7.35 -26.43
N GLY A 84 -3.73 7.68 -25.56
CA GLY A 84 -4.17 6.79 -24.48
C GLY A 84 -4.87 5.51 -24.98
N ALA A 85 -5.65 5.60 -26.05
CA ALA A 85 -6.29 4.43 -26.65
C ALA A 85 -5.25 3.47 -27.26
N LEU A 86 -4.25 4.01 -27.95
CA LEU A 86 -3.13 3.24 -28.49
C LEU A 86 -2.26 2.62 -27.39
N ALA A 87 -2.02 3.38 -26.31
CA ALA A 87 -1.29 2.88 -25.16
C ALA A 87 -2.02 1.70 -24.49
N GLU A 88 -3.34 1.76 -24.34
CA GLU A 88 -4.12 0.64 -23.76
C GLU A 88 -4.10 -0.61 -24.65
N ARG A 89 -4.02 -0.46 -25.97
CA ARG A 89 -3.84 -1.58 -26.91
C ARG A 89 -2.43 -2.16 -26.85
N LEU A 90 -1.43 -1.32 -26.63
CA LEU A 90 -0.01 -1.72 -26.58
C LEU A 90 0.34 -2.46 -25.28
N LYS A 91 -0.24 -2.06 -24.14
CA LYS A 91 0.07 -2.63 -22.81
C LYS A 91 0.05 -4.17 -22.72
N PRO A 92 -0.96 -4.87 -23.26
CA PRO A 92 -1.01 -6.33 -23.18
C PRO A 92 0.12 -7.03 -23.94
N THR A 93 0.69 -6.42 -24.98
CA THR A 93 1.74 -7.02 -25.81
C THR A 93 3.13 -6.86 -25.21
N LEU A 94 3.34 -5.85 -24.37
CA LEU A 94 4.64 -5.54 -23.78
C LEU A 94 5.29 -6.70 -23.00
N PRO A 95 4.56 -7.46 -22.16
CA PRO A 95 5.16 -8.60 -21.45
C PRO A 95 5.72 -9.68 -22.35
N HIS A 96 5.28 -9.75 -23.62
CA HIS A 96 5.72 -10.76 -24.61
C HIS A 96 6.93 -10.32 -25.42
N ILE A 97 7.14 -9.00 -25.59
CA ILE A 97 8.23 -8.45 -26.41
C ILE A 97 9.37 -7.85 -25.58
N ILE A 98 9.09 -7.46 -24.33
CA ILE A 98 10.06 -6.86 -23.42
C ILE A 98 10.55 -7.93 -22.45
N ASN A 99 11.86 -8.14 -22.38
CA ASN A 99 12.45 -9.13 -21.48
C ASN A 99 12.21 -8.80 -19.99
N THR A 100 12.31 -9.82 -19.14
CA THR A 100 12.06 -9.73 -17.70
C THR A 100 13.05 -8.84 -16.95
N ASP A 101 14.18 -8.48 -17.54
CA ASP A 101 15.15 -7.52 -16.98
C ASP A 101 14.69 -6.05 -17.04
N GLN A 102 13.77 -5.66 -17.94
CA GLN A 102 13.12 -4.35 -17.90
C GLN A 102 11.91 -4.37 -16.97
N LYS A 103 11.95 -3.58 -15.88
CA LYS A 103 10.87 -3.50 -14.88
C LYS A 103 9.97 -2.27 -15.03
N GLY A 104 10.44 -1.22 -15.71
CA GLY A 104 9.69 0.02 -15.89
C GLY A 104 8.53 -0.12 -16.88
N PHE A 105 7.38 0.47 -16.56
CA PHE A 105 6.19 0.60 -17.42
C PHE A 105 5.55 -0.70 -17.94
N VAL A 106 6.00 -1.88 -17.54
CA VAL A 106 5.41 -3.17 -17.92
C VAL A 106 4.47 -3.64 -16.82
N THR A 107 3.24 -3.99 -17.20
CA THR A 107 2.21 -4.44 -16.25
C THR A 107 2.67 -5.68 -15.48
N GLY A 108 2.46 -5.69 -14.17
CA GLY A 108 2.82 -6.80 -13.29
C GLY A 108 4.27 -6.80 -12.80
N ARG A 109 5.16 -5.96 -13.35
CA ARG A 109 6.55 -5.81 -12.90
C ARG A 109 6.65 -4.73 -11.80
N TYR A 110 7.67 -4.85 -10.96
CA TYR A 110 7.81 -4.01 -9.77
C TYR A 110 9.21 -3.42 -9.64
N ILE A 111 9.30 -2.11 -9.37
CA ILE A 111 10.57 -1.39 -9.19
C ILE A 111 11.49 -2.04 -8.14
N GLY A 112 10.91 -2.58 -7.07
CA GLY A 112 11.66 -3.24 -6.01
C GLY A 112 12.42 -4.49 -6.45
N GLU A 113 12.07 -5.09 -7.60
CA GLU A 113 12.80 -6.24 -8.15
C GLU A 113 14.20 -5.87 -8.61
N CYS A 114 14.40 -4.70 -9.24
CA CYS A 114 15.74 -4.22 -9.60
C CYS A 114 16.60 -3.99 -8.34
N ILE A 115 16.01 -3.39 -7.31
CA ILE A 115 16.68 -3.14 -6.02
C ILE A 115 17.04 -4.47 -5.37
N ARG A 116 16.11 -5.43 -5.37
CA ARG A 116 16.29 -6.75 -4.79
C ARG A 116 17.36 -7.54 -5.54
N ASN A 117 17.33 -7.52 -6.87
CA ASN A 117 18.34 -8.15 -7.73
C ASN A 117 19.75 -7.62 -7.39
N THR A 118 19.90 -6.29 -7.33
CA THR A 118 21.19 -5.67 -6.99
C THR A 118 21.67 -6.07 -5.60
N TYR A 119 20.79 -6.03 -4.60
CA TYR A 119 21.12 -6.47 -3.25
C TYR A 119 21.55 -7.94 -3.21
N ASP A 120 20.75 -8.82 -3.81
CA ASP A 120 20.98 -10.26 -3.80
C ASP A 120 22.25 -10.65 -4.57
N ILE A 121 22.59 -9.90 -5.66
CA ILE A 121 23.85 -10.08 -6.40
C ILE A 121 25.05 -9.67 -5.53
N ILE A 122 24.98 -8.50 -4.85
CA ILE A 122 26.09 -8.04 -3.97
C ILE A 122 26.28 -9.02 -2.82
N GLU A 123 25.19 -9.45 -2.18
CA GLU A 123 25.24 -10.43 -1.08
C GLU A 123 25.82 -11.78 -1.56
N TYR A 124 25.34 -12.28 -2.71
CA TYR A 124 25.87 -13.50 -3.30
C TYR A 124 27.35 -13.39 -3.68
N ALA A 125 27.75 -12.27 -4.28
CA ALA A 125 29.14 -12.00 -4.64
C ALA A 125 30.06 -11.99 -3.40
N LYS A 126 29.56 -11.41 -2.28
CA LYS A 126 30.24 -11.35 -0.99
C LYS A 126 30.33 -12.74 -0.36
N SER A 127 29.22 -13.46 -0.23
CA SER A 127 29.14 -14.77 0.44
C SER A 127 29.94 -15.87 -0.30
N LYS A 128 30.03 -15.77 -1.65
CA LYS A 128 30.78 -16.71 -2.48
C LYS A 128 32.17 -16.20 -2.90
N SER A 129 32.61 -15.06 -2.37
CA SER A 129 33.92 -14.45 -2.70
C SER A 129 34.15 -14.30 -4.22
N ARG A 130 33.07 -14.01 -4.98
CA ARG A 130 33.16 -13.80 -6.42
C ARG A 130 33.48 -12.36 -6.76
N ALA A 131 34.38 -12.15 -7.73
CA ALA A 131 34.67 -10.84 -8.28
C ALA A 131 33.53 -10.36 -9.20
N GLY A 132 33.21 -9.08 -9.17
CA GLY A 132 32.25 -8.48 -10.08
C GLY A 132 32.32 -6.97 -10.07
N LEU A 133 31.71 -6.37 -11.08
CA LEU A 133 31.61 -4.92 -11.27
C LEU A 133 30.16 -4.53 -11.56
N LEU A 134 29.62 -3.61 -10.79
CA LEU A 134 28.35 -2.93 -11.09
C LEU A 134 28.63 -1.65 -11.83
N LEU A 135 27.90 -1.38 -12.90
CA LEU A 135 27.91 -0.13 -13.61
C LEU A 135 26.50 0.45 -13.66
N LEU A 136 26.29 1.58 -12.96
CA LEU A 136 25.04 2.34 -13.01
C LEU A 136 25.17 3.39 -14.11
N ILE A 137 24.32 3.31 -15.11
CA ILE A 137 24.39 4.10 -16.34
C ILE A 137 23.27 5.13 -16.35
N ASP A 138 23.63 6.42 -16.44
CA ASP A 138 22.72 7.56 -16.59
C ASP A 138 22.70 8.01 -18.05
N PHE A 139 21.50 8.13 -18.65
CA PHE A 139 21.34 8.66 -19.98
C PHE A 139 21.03 10.16 -19.97
N GLU A 140 21.64 10.92 -20.89
CA GLU A 140 21.36 12.35 -21.03
C GLU A 140 19.96 12.58 -21.59
N LYS A 141 19.05 13.16 -20.76
CA LYS A 141 17.68 13.52 -21.16
C LYS A 141 17.01 12.39 -21.96
N ALA A 142 17.02 11.17 -21.42
CA ALA A 142 16.65 9.92 -22.09
C ALA A 142 15.38 10.04 -22.96
N PHE A 143 14.27 10.49 -22.38
CA PHE A 143 13.00 10.63 -23.09
C PHE A 143 13.03 11.68 -24.20
N ASP A 144 13.86 12.73 -24.08
CA ASP A 144 13.92 13.82 -25.03
C ASP A 144 14.89 13.55 -26.20
N SER A 145 15.75 12.54 -26.10
CA SER A 145 16.85 12.27 -27.02
C SER A 145 16.51 11.30 -28.14
N ILE A 146 15.56 10.40 -27.93
CA ILE A 146 15.21 9.36 -28.92
C ILE A 146 14.63 9.96 -30.18
N SER A 147 15.18 9.56 -31.35
CA SER A 147 14.69 10.02 -32.65
C SER A 147 13.37 9.33 -33.05
N HIS A 148 12.44 10.09 -33.65
CA HIS A 148 11.16 9.55 -34.13
C HIS A 148 11.35 8.45 -35.17
N SER A 149 12.34 8.61 -36.09
CA SER A 149 12.69 7.61 -37.08
C SER A 149 13.13 6.27 -36.47
N PHE A 150 13.87 6.34 -35.34
CA PHE A 150 14.30 5.14 -34.62
C PHE A 150 13.13 4.42 -33.96
N ILE A 151 12.16 5.15 -33.36
CA ILE A 151 10.93 4.58 -32.80
C ILE A 151 10.20 3.74 -33.86
N ILE A 152 10.03 4.30 -35.08
CA ILE A 152 9.35 3.59 -36.16
C ILE A 152 10.10 2.34 -36.62
N LYS A 153 11.45 2.42 -36.67
CA LYS A 153 12.29 1.24 -36.97
C LYS A 153 12.14 0.15 -35.92
N CYS A 154 12.12 0.51 -34.63
CA CYS A 154 11.92 -0.45 -33.54
C CYS A 154 10.55 -1.14 -33.63
N LEU A 155 9.47 -0.40 -33.92
CA LEU A 155 8.13 -0.98 -34.07
C LEU A 155 8.10 -1.97 -35.26
N LYS A 156 8.76 -1.64 -36.37
CA LYS A 156 8.91 -2.57 -37.50
C LYS A 156 9.70 -3.81 -37.11
N PHE A 157 10.80 -3.66 -36.39
CA PHE A 157 11.64 -4.78 -35.94
C PHE A 157 10.85 -5.75 -35.04
N PHE A 158 10.01 -5.25 -34.13
CA PHE A 158 9.16 -6.10 -33.29
C PHE A 158 7.88 -6.59 -33.98
N GLY A 159 7.71 -6.39 -35.30
CA GLY A 159 6.60 -6.94 -36.08
C GLY A 159 5.26 -6.26 -35.85
N PHE A 160 5.22 -5.01 -35.41
CA PHE A 160 3.96 -4.27 -35.30
C PHE A 160 3.33 -4.05 -36.69
N GLY A 161 2.01 -4.27 -36.78
CA GLY A 161 1.27 -4.14 -38.03
C GLY A 161 1.24 -2.69 -38.58
N TYR A 162 1.08 -2.58 -39.90
CA TYR A 162 1.09 -1.31 -40.64
C TYR A 162 0.17 -0.24 -40.04
N SER A 163 -1.08 -0.60 -39.72
CA SER A 163 -2.04 0.35 -39.17
C SER A 163 -1.60 0.96 -37.84
N PHE A 164 -0.98 0.15 -36.96
CA PHE A 164 -0.46 0.68 -35.69
C PHE A 164 0.73 1.62 -35.91
N ILE A 165 1.66 1.22 -36.77
CA ILE A 165 2.82 2.05 -37.14
C ILE A 165 2.37 3.36 -37.78
N LYS A 166 1.35 3.33 -38.67
CA LYS A 166 0.76 4.53 -39.28
C LYS A 166 0.19 5.45 -38.21
N TRP A 167 -0.54 4.95 -37.23
CA TRP A 167 -1.01 5.76 -36.10
C TRP A 167 0.12 6.40 -35.30
N ILE A 168 1.19 5.68 -35.01
CA ILE A 168 2.36 6.25 -34.31
C ILE A 168 3.03 7.33 -35.17
N ASN A 169 3.15 7.11 -36.47
CA ASN A 169 3.64 8.12 -37.38
C ASN A 169 2.78 9.41 -37.34
N VAL A 170 1.46 9.28 -37.37
CA VAL A 170 0.52 10.43 -37.28
C VAL A 170 0.73 11.21 -35.96
N LEU A 171 1.01 10.52 -34.87
CA LEU A 171 1.29 11.15 -33.56
C LEU A 171 2.66 11.86 -33.54
N LEU A 172 3.65 11.36 -34.28
CA LEU A 172 5.02 11.88 -34.27
C LEU A 172 5.33 12.83 -35.42
N ASN A 173 4.48 12.84 -36.49
CA ASN A 173 4.70 13.67 -37.67
C ASN A 173 4.42 15.13 -37.40
N ASP A 174 5.35 16.00 -37.80
CA ASP A 174 5.26 17.46 -37.74
C ASP A 174 4.82 18.00 -36.37
N VAL A 175 5.38 17.43 -35.31
CA VAL A 175 5.08 17.81 -33.91
C VAL A 175 5.77 19.13 -33.59
N SER A 176 5.03 20.00 -32.87
CA SER A 176 5.59 21.28 -32.42
C SER A 176 5.28 21.53 -30.95
N SER A 177 6.11 22.38 -30.37
CA SER A 177 5.96 22.83 -28.97
C SER A 177 6.27 24.30 -28.83
N CYS A 178 5.76 24.93 -27.77
CA CYS A 178 6.17 26.22 -27.24
C CYS A 178 6.49 26.09 -25.75
N ILE A 179 7.28 26.97 -25.21
CA ILE A 179 7.64 26.99 -23.79
C ILE A 179 6.78 28.05 -23.09
N ASN A 180 6.14 27.65 -22.00
CA ASN A 180 5.46 28.59 -21.10
C ASN A 180 6.26 28.72 -19.81
N HIS A 181 6.75 29.93 -19.55
CA HIS A 181 7.44 30.27 -18.31
C HIS A 181 6.80 31.51 -17.67
N CYS A 182 6.19 31.34 -16.50
CA CYS A 182 5.53 32.42 -15.77
C CYS A 182 4.51 33.23 -16.60
N GLY A 183 3.75 32.56 -17.46
CA GLY A 183 2.73 33.19 -18.33
C GLY A 183 3.25 33.65 -19.69
N ASN A 184 4.55 33.77 -19.89
CA ASN A 184 5.15 34.11 -21.17
C ASN A 184 5.30 32.85 -22.04
N ILE A 185 4.77 32.89 -23.25
CA ILE A 185 4.79 31.79 -24.21
C ILE A 185 5.82 32.12 -25.33
N SER A 186 6.75 31.20 -25.55
CA SER A 186 7.73 31.34 -26.64
C SER A 186 7.10 31.14 -28.01
N GLU A 187 7.81 31.50 -29.06
CA GLU A 187 7.47 31.07 -30.42
C GLU A 187 7.44 29.54 -30.52
N ARG A 188 6.67 29.05 -31.48
CA ARG A 188 6.50 27.63 -31.75
C ARG A 188 7.73 27.10 -32.50
N PHE A 189 8.25 25.95 -32.04
CA PHE A 189 9.36 25.24 -32.68
C PHE A 189 9.00 23.78 -32.98
N LYS A 190 9.61 23.20 -34.01
CA LYS A 190 9.42 21.79 -34.39
C LYS A 190 10.20 20.85 -33.46
N VAL A 191 9.63 19.69 -33.19
CA VAL A 191 10.21 18.64 -32.34
C VAL A 191 10.42 17.39 -33.19
N GLY A 192 11.67 17.14 -33.60
CA GLY A 192 12.04 15.95 -34.42
C GLY A 192 12.51 14.74 -33.61
N ARG A 193 12.64 14.89 -32.30
CA ARG A 193 13.06 13.84 -31.34
C ARG A 193 12.15 13.90 -30.12
N SER A 194 12.16 12.90 -29.28
CA SER A 194 11.49 12.86 -27.99
C SER A 194 10.30 11.92 -27.93
N CYS A 195 10.23 11.19 -26.82
CA CYS A 195 9.00 10.64 -26.28
C CYS A 195 8.46 11.66 -25.26
N ARG A 196 7.51 12.52 -25.69
CA ARG A 196 7.07 13.69 -24.90
C ARG A 196 6.64 13.30 -23.47
N GLN A 197 7.22 13.97 -22.46
CA GLN A 197 6.85 13.79 -21.08
C GLN A 197 5.44 14.35 -20.83
N GLY A 198 4.47 13.48 -20.53
CA GLY A 198 3.03 13.81 -20.40
C GLY A 198 2.13 13.18 -21.46
N ASP A 199 2.71 12.51 -22.45
CA ASP A 199 2.00 11.74 -23.44
C ASP A 199 1.77 10.29 -22.95
N PRO A 200 0.53 9.77 -22.93
CA PRO A 200 0.22 8.43 -22.43
C PRO A 200 0.97 7.27 -23.09
N ILE A 201 1.32 7.35 -24.38
CA ILE A 201 2.01 6.27 -25.10
C ILE A 201 3.53 6.34 -24.98
N SER A 202 4.09 7.50 -24.74
CA SER A 202 5.53 7.76 -24.74
C SER A 202 6.36 6.80 -23.88
N PRO A 203 5.97 6.45 -22.64
CA PRO A 203 6.74 5.52 -21.83
C PRO A 203 6.88 4.13 -22.47
N TYR A 204 5.86 3.66 -23.17
CA TYR A 204 5.84 2.35 -23.81
C TYR A 204 6.69 2.32 -25.08
N LEU A 205 6.64 3.40 -25.89
CA LEU A 205 7.53 3.55 -27.05
C LEU A 205 9.00 3.61 -26.62
N PHE A 206 9.28 4.30 -25.51
CA PHE A 206 10.62 4.40 -24.96
C PHE A 206 11.18 3.03 -24.58
N ILE A 207 10.45 2.21 -23.80
CA ILE A 207 10.96 0.89 -23.38
C ILE A 207 11.10 -0.07 -24.56
N ILE A 208 10.29 0.04 -25.61
CA ILE A 208 10.46 -0.74 -26.85
C ILE A 208 11.80 -0.36 -27.52
N CYS A 209 12.15 0.92 -27.56
CA CYS A 209 13.43 1.37 -28.11
C CYS A 209 14.64 0.89 -27.29
N VAL A 210 14.51 0.95 -25.94
CA VAL A 210 15.60 0.51 -25.05
C VAL A 210 15.75 -1.02 -25.08
N GLU A 211 14.69 -1.78 -25.39
CA GLU A 211 14.76 -3.24 -25.52
C GLU A 211 15.75 -3.66 -26.63
N ILE A 212 15.88 -2.89 -27.72
CA ILE A 212 16.91 -3.15 -28.76
C ILE A 212 18.32 -3.10 -28.17
N LEU A 213 18.60 -2.12 -27.29
CA LEU A 213 19.88 -2.05 -26.58
C LEU A 213 20.07 -3.25 -25.66
N ALA A 214 19.01 -3.60 -24.90
CA ALA A 214 19.05 -4.73 -23.99
C ALA A 214 19.30 -6.05 -24.72
N LEU A 215 18.64 -6.27 -25.87
CA LEU A 215 18.88 -7.43 -26.75
C LEU A 215 20.35 -7.48 -27.16
N LYS A 216 20.90 -6.39 -27.67
CA LYS A 216 22.29 -6.35 -28.10
C LYS A 216 23.29 -6.67 -26.99
N ILE A 217 23.07 -6.15 -25.76
CA ILE A 217 23.95 -6.44 -24.61
C ILE A 217 23.83 -7.92 -24.19
N ARG A 218 22.63 -8.49 -24.20
CA ARG A 218 22.41 -9.90 -23.83
C ARG A 218 23.09 -10.87 -24.79
N GLU A 219 22.97 -10.60 -26.09
CA GLU A 219 23.49 -11.48 -27.15
C GLU A 219 24.99 -11.36 -27.36
N ASP A 220 25.60 -10.23 -27.00
CA ASP A 220 27.01 -9.98 -27.22
C ASP A 220 27.89 -10.82 -26.28
N GLN A 221 28.58 -11.82 -26.84
CA GLN A 221 29.47 -12.72 -26.09
C GLN A 221 30.74 -12.01 -25.56
N SER A 222 31.10 -10.87 -26.13
CA SER A 222 32.26 -10.09 -25.70
C SER A 222 32.02 -9.33 -24.40
N VAL A 223 30.74 -9.14 -24.00
CA VAL A 223 30.34 -8.59 -22.73
C VAL A 223 30.01 -9.72 -21.80
N LYS A 224 30.90 -10.01 -20.85
CA LYS A 224 30.71 -11.05 -19.85
C LYS A 224 30.01 -10.48 -18.64
N GLY A 225 28.87 -11.09 -18.29
CA GLY A 225 28.06 -10.72 -17.14
C GLY A 225 28.54 -11.32 -15.82
N PHE A 226 27.86 -11.00 -14.74
CA PHE A 226 28.11 -11.59 -13.43
C PHE A 226 27.52 -13.02 -13.39
N LYS A 227 28.36 -14.00 -13.05
CA LYS A 227 27.97 -15.43 -12.97
C LYS A 227 27.33 -15.78 -11.64
N LEU A 228 26.13 -16.36 -11.71
CA LEU A 228 25.31 -16.83 -10.58
C LEU A 228 25.02 -18.34 -10.77
N GLY A 229 25.81 -19.19 -10.14
CA GLY A 229 25.71 -20.63 -10.39
C GLY A 229 25.96 -20.93 -11.89
N ASN A 230 24.96 -21.52 -12.54
CA ASN A 230 25.02 -21.91 -13.97
C ASN A 230 24.44 -20.88 -14.92
N PHE A 231 24.00 -19.71 -14.46
CA PHE A 231 23.49 -18.66 -15.32
C PHE A 231 24.30 -17.36 -15.18
N GLU A 232 24.14 -16.47 -16.14
CA GLU A 232 24.82 -15.19 -16.25
C GLU A 232 23.79 -14.06 -16.25
N GLN A 233 24.02 -13.00 -15.45
CA GLN A 233 23.24 -11.79 -15.47
C GLN A 233 24.10 -10.63 -15.97
N LYS A 234 23.61 -9.93 -17.01
CA LYS A 234 24.34 -8.81 -17.62
C LYS A 234 23.75 -7.45 -17.28
N LEU A 235 22.42 -7.37 -17.13
CA LEU A 235 21.74 -6.07 -16.95
C LEU A 235 20.39 -6.16 -16.25
N ASP A 236 19.96 -5.03 -15.67
CA ASP A 236 18.57 -4.75 -15.28
C ASP A 236 18.22 -3.31 -15.71
N PHE A 237 16.98 -3.09 -16.12
CA PHE A 237 16.43 -1.79 -16.46
C PHE A 237 15.23 -1.41 -15.61
N TYR A 238 15.16 -0.15 -15.23
CA TYR A 238 13.93 0.47 -14.81
C TYR A 238 13.69 1.75 -15.63
N ALA A 239 12.96 1.62 -16.73
CA ALA A 239 12.83 2.64 -17.76
C ALA A 239 14.19 3.02 -18.38
N ASP A 240 14.72 4.20 -18.03
CA ASP A 240 16.02 4.71 -18.45
C ASP A 240 17.16 4.40 -17.49
N ASP A 241 16.88 3.98 -16.27
CA ASP A 241 17.91 3.58 -15.30
C ASP A 241 18.43 2.18 -15.65
N LEU A 242 19.63 2.11 -16.20
CA LEU A 242 20.35 0.87 -16.54
C LEU A 242 21.38 0.53 -15.46
N THR A 243 21.27 -0.69 -14.91
CA THR A 243 22.31 -1.29 -14.08
C THR A 243 22.92 -2.47 -14.83
N ALA A 244 24.22 -2.42 -15.13
CA ALA A 244 24.94 -3.54 -15.72
C ALA A 244 25.75 -4.28 -14.65
N TYR A 245 25.73 -5.62 -14.75
CA TYR A 245 26.44 -6.55 -13.89
C TYR A 245 27.51 -7.24 -14.71
N LEU A 246 28.79 -6.94 -14.47
CA LEU A 246 29.90 -7.43 -15.23
C LEU A 246 30.79 -8.38 -14.39
N ASP A 247 31.57 -9.19 -15.08
CA ASP A 247 32.54 -10.12 -14.46
C ASP A 247 33.73 -9.41 -13.80
N GLY A 248 33.89 -8.12 -13.99
CA GLY A 248 35.00 -7.31 -13.48
C GLY A 248 36.20 -7.21 -14.41
N SER A 249 36.11 -7.72 -15.65
CA SER A 249 37.17 -7.57 -16.64
C SER A 249 37.09 -6.22 -17.37
N GLU A 250 38.24 -5.63 -17.71
CA GLU A 250 38.32 -4.39 -18.45
C GLU A 250 37.76 -4.54 -19.87
N SER A 251 37.93 -5.71 -20.48
CA SER A 251 37.40 -6.02 -21.81
C SER A 251 35.86 -5.96 -21.83
N SER A 252 35.18 -6.53 -20.85
CA SER A 252 33.72 -6.48 -20.73
C SER A 252 33.22 -5.03 -20.57
N LEU A 253 33.90 -4.21 -19.77
CA LEU A 253 33.57 -2.80 -19.60
C LEU A 253 33.76 -2.01 -20.91
N LYS A 254 34.90 -2.17 -21.62
CA LYS A 254 35.16 -1.51 -22.91
C LYS A 254 34.11 -1.92 -23.96
N ASN A 255 33.79 -3.18 -24.06
CA ASN A 255 32.83 -3.70 -25.02
C ASN A 255 31.42 -3.18 -24.76
N LEU A 256 30.98 -3.13 -23.50
CA LEU A 256 29.70 -2.54 -23.11
C LEU A 256 29.61 -1.07 -23.51
N VAL A 257 30.63 -0.25 -23.19
CA VAL A 257 30.66 1.16 -23.59
C VAL A 257 30.66 1.32 -25.11
N GLY A 258 31.37 0.47 -25.85
CA GLY A 258 31.34 0.44 -27.31
C GLY A 258 29.95 0.13 -27.88
N ILE A 259 29.16 -0.74 -27.24
CA ILE A 259 27.76 -1.01 -27.62
C ILE A 259 26.90 0.25 -27.37
N LEU A 260 27.07 0.90 -26.23
CA LEU A 260 26.31 2.12 -25.87
C LEU A 260 26.62 3.28 -26.85
N ASP A 261 27.86 3.44 -27.24
CA ASP A 261 28.24 4.47 -28.24
C ASP A 261 27.65 4.16 -29.63
N ARG A 262 27.69 2.93 -30.08
CA ARG A 262 27.01 2.52 -31.32
C ARG A 262 25.52 2.77 -31.26
N PHE A 263 24.88 2.43 -30.13
CA PHE A 263 23.46 2.66 -29.94
C PHE A 263 23.07 4.14 -29.97
N LYS A 264 23.91 5.01 -29.41
CA LYS A 264 23.72 6.47 -29.49
C LYS A 264 23.61 6.95 -30.94
N ASN A 265 24.44 6.43 -31.83
CA ASN A 265 24.48 6.90 -33.23
C ASN A 265 23.21 6.55 -34.01
N ILE A 266 22.52 5.45 -33.64
CA ILE A 266 21.29 5.03 -34.31
C ILE A 266 20.01 5.52 -33.63
N SER A 267 20.02 5.66 -32.30
CA SER A 267 18.83 6.01 -31.48
C SER A 267 18.79 7.49 -31.09
N GLY A 268 19.93 8.15 -30.99
CA GLY A 268 20.11 9.46 -30.38
C GLY A 268 20.30 9.43 -28.85
N LEU A 269 20.19 8.25 -28.21
CA LEU A 269 20.27 8.10 -26.76
C LEU A 269 21.72 8.07 -26.30
N LYS A 270 22.19 9.15 -25.65
CA LYS A 270 23.58 9.34 -25.22
C LYS A 270 23.73 9.05 -23.73
N ILE A 271 24.79 8.34 -23.37
CA ILE A 271 25.18 8.14 -21.96
C ILE A 271 25.87 9.38 -21.38
N ASN A 272 25.63 9.63 -20.09
CA ASN A 272 26.30 10.66 -19.34
C ASN A 272 27.41 10.03 -18.47
N LEU A 273 28.58 9.83 -19.07
CA LEU A 273 29.72 9.19 -18.39
C LEU A 273 30.09 9.87 -17.06
N SER A 274 29.97 11.18 -16.97
CA SER A 274 30.29 11.92 -15.74
C SER A 274 29.32 11.70 -14.59
N LYS A 275 28.19 11.05 -14.83
CA LYS A 275 27.21 10.62 -13.81
C LYS A 275 27.16 9.12 -13.64
N CYS A 276 27.72 8.35 -14.57
CA CYS A 276 27.81 6.90 -14.47
C CYS A 276 28.71 6.50 -13.29
N LYS A 277 28.25 5.54 -12.50
CA LYS A 277 29.00 5.04 -11.34
C LYS A 277 29.46 3.61 -11.58
N ALA A 278 30.72 3.36 -11.27
CA ALA A 278 31.31 2.02 -11.25
C ALA A 278 31.59 1.60 -9.80
N VAL A 279 31.16 0.39 -9.45
CA VAL A 279 31.21 -0.11 -8.09
C VAL A 279 31.75 -1.53 -8.09
N TRP A 280 32.88 -1.76 -7.45
CA TRP A 280 33.41 -3.10 -7.23
C TRP A 280 32.55 -3.86 -6.22
N ILE A 281 32.28 -5.13 -6.50
CA ILE A 281 31.51 -6.00 -5.61
C ILE A 281 32.22 -7.33 -5.33
N GLY A 282 31.80 -8.00 -4.24
CA GLY A 282 32.29 -9.31 -3.83
C GLY A 282 33.75 -9.30 -3.42
N LYS A 283 34.59 -10.16 -4.01
CA LYS A 283 36.02 -10.24 -3.72
C LYS A 283 36.73 -8.90 -3.92
N ASN A 284 36.34 -8.14 -4.93
CA ASN A 284 37.00 -6.91 -5.35
C ASN A 284 36.41 -5.65 -4.67
N ARG A 285 35.45 -5.75 -3.77
CA ARG A 285 34.70 -4.62 -3.19
C ARG A 285 35.55 -3.55 -2.49
N PHE A 286 36.75 -3.86 -2.11
CA PHE A 286 37.73 -2.93 -1.52
C PHE A 286 38.82 -2.48 -2.49
N PHE A 287 38.71 -2.81 -3.77
CA PHE A 287 39.70 -2.39 -4.76
C PHE A 287 39.64 -0.89 -5.01
N ASN A 288 40.81 -0.25 -5.06
CA ASN A 288 40.98 1.13 -5.49
C ASN A 288 41.37 1.23 -6.98
N ILE A 289 41.41 0.11 -7.70
CA ILE A 289 41.80 0.06 -9.12
C ILE A 289 40.66 0.62 -9.97
N LYS A 290 40.96 1.57 -10.83
CA LYS A 290 40.05 2.15 -11.81
C LYS A 290 40.35 1.52 -13.17
N LEU A 291 39.34 0.84 -13.74
CA LEU A 291 39.44 0.35 -15.11
C LEU A 291 39.08 1.45 -16.09
N CYS A 292 39.72 1.48 -17.26
CA CYS A 292 39.41 2.43 -18.32
C CYS A 292 39.41 3.89 -17.84
N GLU A 293 40.49 4.38 -17.26
CA GLU A 293 40.57 5.75 -16.68
C GLU A 293 40.16 6.85 -17.65
N ASN A 294 40.36 6.62 -18.96
CA ASN A 294 39.94 7.54 -20.03
C ASN A 294 38.42 7.72 -20.13
N LEU A 295 37.61 6.82 -19.57
CA LEU A 295 36.14 6.89 -19.62
C LEU A 295 35.52 7.88 -18.61
N LYS A 296 36.30 8.47 -17.70
CA LYS A 296 35.83 9.44 -16.69
C LYS A 296 34.63 8.94 -15.84
N LEU A 297 34.56 7.65 -15.53
CA LEU A 297 33.54 7.05 -14.67
C LEU A 297 33.77 7.46 -13.22
N ILE A 298 32.67 7.60 -12.46
CA ILE A 298 32.74 7.84 -11.02
C ILE A 298 32.90 6.48 -10.32
N TRP A 299 34.13 6.19 -9.85
CA TRP A 299 34.40 5.02 -9.03
C TRP A 299 34.04 5.30 -7.58
N THR A 300 33.18 4.47 -6.99
CA THR A 300 32.68 4.67 -5.64
C THR A 300 32.29 3.34 -5.02
N ASN A 301 32.35 3.27 -3.69
CA ASN A 301 31.79 2.16 -2.91
C ASN A 301 30.37 2.45 -2.40
N LYS A 302 29.87 3.70 -2.54
CA LYS A 302 28.50 4.09 -2.15
C LYS A 302 27.75 4.61 -3.36
N PHE A 303 26.53 4.14 -3.54
CA PHE A 303 25.68 4.55 -4.65
C PHE A 303 24.20 4.56 -4.27
N ARG A 304 23.42 5.29 -5.05
CA ARG A 304 21.95 5.31 -4.92
C ARG A 304 21.32 4.70 -6.15
N LEU A 305 20.42 3.73 -5.92
CA LEU A 305 19.67 3.06 -6.98
C LEU A 305 18.18 3.12 -6.65
N LEU A 306 17.38 3.70 -7.54
CA LEU A 306 15.91 3.75 -7.44
C LEU A 306 15.41 4.20 -6.05
N GLY A 307 16.09 5.20 -5.47
CA GLY A 307 15.72 5.80 -4.19
C GLY A 307 16.29 5.11 -2.95
N ILE A 308 17.09 4.05 -3.10
CA ILE A 308 17.76 3.32 -2.02
C ILE A 308 19.28 3.57 -2.09
N ASP A 309 19.87 3.86 -0.95
CA ASP A 309 21.30 4.01 -0.78
C ASP A 309 21.94 2.65 -0.45
N PHE A 310 23.01 2.34 -1.19
CA PHE A 310 23.77 1.08 -1.07
C PHE A 310 25.24 1.40 -0.80
N ASP A 311 25.91 0.47 -0.16
CA ASP A 311 27.35 0.34 -0.19
C ASP A 311 27.77 -1.03 -0.77
N SER A 312 29.00 -1.15 -1.25
CA SER A 312 29.54 -2.35 -1.90
C SER A 312 29.65 -3.57 -0.98
N ASP A 313 29.52 -3.38 0.34
CA ASP A 313 29.58 -4.43 1.36
C ASP A 313 28.23 -4.68 2.04
N LEU A 314 27.19 -3.92 1.74
CA LEU A 314 25.87 -3.93 2.37
C LEU A 314 25.91 -3.72 3.88
N ALA A 315 26.90 -2.97 4.38
CA ALA A 315 27.12 -2.79 5.81
C ALA A 315 26.18 -1.73 6.42
N ASP A 316 25.78 -0.70 5.64
CA ASP A 316 25.02 0.47 6.12
C ASP A 316 23.65 0.61 5.43
N MET A 317 22.88 -0.47 5.37
CA MET A 317 21.52 -0.40 4.82
C MET A 317 20.55 0.36 5.75
N ASP A 318 20.89 0.50 7.03
CA ASP A 318 20.07 1.20 8.03
C ASP A 318 19.95 2.71 7.78
N THR A 319 20.92 3.32 7.10
CA THR A 319 20.88 4.75 6.70
C THR A 319 19.60 5.08 5.92
N ASN A 320 19.09 4.14 5.10
CA ASN A 320 17.83 4.34 4.37
C ASN A 320 16.64 4.58 5.29
N PHE A 321 16.62 3.92 6.42
CA PHE A 321 15.55 4.05 7.40
C PHE A 321 15.72 5.28 8.27
N ARG A 322 16.96 5.56 8.73
CA ARG A 322 17.28 6.73 9.55
C ARG A 322 16.91 8.03 8.84
N THR A 323 17.29 8.16 7.57
CA THR A 323 16.91 9.30 6.73
C THR A 323 15.38 9.48 6.67
N LYS A 324 14.62 8.38 6.54
CA LYS A 324 13.15 8.46 6.52
C LYS A 324 12.57 8.77 7.89
N LEU A 325 13.17 8.30 8.94
CA LEU A 325 12.75 8.62 10.31
C LEU A 325 12.91 10.11 10.61
N GLU A 326 14.04 10.71 10.24
CA GLU A 326 14.26 12.16 10.34
C GLU A 326 13.25 12.97 9.51
N GLU A 327 12.94 12.52 8.28
CA GLU A 327 11.90 13.16 7.46
C GLU A 327 10.51 13.08 8.13
N ILE A 328 10.20 11.96 8.80
CA ILE A 328 8.94 11.78 9.52
C ILE A 328 8.90 12.63 10.78
N GLU A 329 9.98 12.75 11.50
CA GLU A 329 10.07 13.61 12.68
C GLU A 329 9.85 15.09 12.30
N LYS A 330 10.53 15.57 11.26
CA LYS A 330 10.30 16.92 10.70
C LYS A 330 8.83 17.10 10.28
N LEU A 331 8.23 16.10 9.62
CA LEU A 331 6.83 16.12 9.24
C LEU A 331 5.93 16.24 10.47
N TYR A 332 6.13 15.43 11.50
CA TYR A 332 5.32 15.48 12.72
C TYR A 332 5.46 16.81 13.43
N ASN A 333 6.65 17.38 13.53
CA ASN A 333 6.89 18.69 14.11
C ASN A 333 6.13 19.79 13.38
N CYS A 334 6.12 19.80 12.03
CA CYS A 334 5.30 20.73 11.24
C CYS A 334 3.80 20.58 11.52
N TRP A 335 3.29 19.35 11.68
CA TRP A 335 1.87 19.11 11.93
C TRP A 335 1.45 19.31 13.38
N LEU A 336 2.35 19.36 14.37
CA LEU A 336 2.04 19.66 15.76
C LEU A 336 1.48 21.08 15.96
N TYR A 337 1.85 22.03 15.09
CA TYR A 337 1.29 23.39 15.11
C TYR A 337 -0.17 23.45 14.64
N ARG A 338 -0.68 22.38 13.99
CA ARG A 338 -2.09 22.30 13.60
C ARG A 338 -2.93 21.75 14.75
N HIS A 339 -4.10 22.35 14.98
CA HIS A 339 -5.01 21.93 16.04
C HIS A 339 -5.82 20.68 15.67
N LEU A 340 -5.11 19.58 15.31
CA LEU A 340 -5.73 18.32 14.96
C LEU A 340 -6.15 17.53 16.21
N THR A 341 -7.28 16.84 16.10
CA THR A 341 -7.68 15.78 17.05
C THR A 341 -6.78 14.55 16.91
N PRO A 342 -6.76 13.62 17.87
CA PRO A 342 -6.05 12.34 17.70
C PRO A 342 -6.44 11.60 16.42
N ILE A 343 -7.72 11.61 16.04
CA ILE A 343 -8.20 11.01 14.78
C ILE A 343 -7.56 11.68 13.55
N GLY A 344 -7.48 13.01 13.54
CA GLY A 344 -6.80 13.76 12.48
C GLY A 344 -5.31 13.46 12.40
N ARG A 345 -4.63 13.31 13.53
CA ARG A 345 -3.20 12.94 13.58
C ARG A 345 -2.97 11.53 13.09
N ILE A 346 -3.84 10.58 13.40
CA ILE A 346 -3.78 9.22 12.84
C ILE A 346 -3.88 9.27 11.31
N THR A 347 -4.69 10.17 10.75
CA THR A 347 -4.75 10.35 9.29
C THR A 347 -3.41 10.83 8.73
N VAL A 348 -2.72 11.75 9.39
CA VAL A 348 -1.36 12.19 9.02
C VAL A 348 -0.37 11.03 9.12
N ILE A 349 -0.40 10.25 10.20
CA ILE A 349 0.44 9.05 10.36
C ILE A 349 0.24 8.10 9.18
N LYS A 350 -1.02 7.76 8.87
CA LYS A 350 -1.36 6.82 7.78
C LYS A 350 -0.94 7.32 6.41
N ALA A 351 -1.38 8.54 6.07
CA ALA A 351 -1.28 9.04 4.70
C ALA A 351 0.10 9.61 4.36
N MET A 352 0.80 10.18 5.34
CA MET A 352 2.04 10.91 5.08
C MET A 352 3.27 10.22 5.66
N ALA A 353 3.24 9.76 6.91
CA ALA A 353 4.42 9.17 7.53
C ALA A 353 4.68 7.73 7.04
N LEU A 354 3.70 6.83 7.16
CA LEU A 354 3.88 5.43 6.76
C LEU A 354 4.08 5.27 5.25
N SER A 355 3.51 6.15 4.42
CA SER A 355 3.73 6.12 2.97
C SER A 355 5.19 6.39 2.59
N LYS A 356 5.91 7.26 3.32
CA LYS A 356 7.35 7.54 3.11
C LYS A 356 8.23 6.32 3.36
N LEU A 357 7.84 5.46 4.30
CA LEU A 357 8.59 4.26 4.67
C LEU A 357 8.30 3.06 3.78
N SER A 358 7.12 3.00 3.16
CA SER A 358 6.64 1.79 2.49
C SER A 358 7.63 1.26 1.44
N HIS A 359 8.27 2.13 0.67
CA HIS A 359 9.24 1.73 -0.34
C HIS A 359 10.48 1.09 0.28
N VAL A 360 11.08 1.73 1.29
CA VAL A 360 12.29 1.23 1.97
C VAL A 360 12.00 -0.10 2.66
N VAL A 361 10.89 -0.19 3.38
CA VAL A 361 10.47 -1.44 4.05
C VAL A 361 10.34 -2.60 3.07
N LEU A 362 9.73 -2.34 1.92
CA LEU A 362 9.50 -3.37 0.90
C LEU A 362 10.79 -3.96 0.33
N VAL A 363 11.88 -3.21 0.27
CA VAL A 363 13.06 -3.63 -0.50
C VAL A 363 14.34 -3.79 0.32
N CYS A 364 14.47 -3.11 1.47
CA CYS A 364 15.65 -3.22 2.33
C CYS A 364 15.53 -4.37 3.34
N PRO A 365 16.64 -4.97 3.78
CA PRO A 365 16.64 -6.00 4.83
C PRO A 365 16.23 -5.42 6.18
N HIS A 366 16.19 -6.31 7.17
CA HIS A 366 15.82 -6.02 8.55
C HIS A 366 16.56 -4.81 9.11
N ILE A 367 15.79 -3.98 9.80
CA ILE A 367 16.31 -2.85 10.56
C ILE A 367 16.73 -3.31 11.94
N ALA A 368 17.72 -2.62 12.48
CA ALA A 368 18.01 -2.70 13.91
C ALA A 368 16.71 -2.46 14.72
N PRO A 369 16.34 -3.34 15.66
CA PRO A 369 15.08 -3.28 16.42
C PRO A 369 14.81 -1.90 17.04
N ASN A 370 15.84 -1.12 17.29
CA ASN A 370 15.76 0.23 17.85
C ASN A 370 15.03 1.22 16.93
N ILE A 371 15.24 1.16 15.61
CA ILE A 371 14.63 2.10 14.66
C ILE A 371 13.11 1.92 14.60
N LEU A 372 12.64 0.68 14.62
CA LEU A 372 11.20 0.42 14.63
C LEU A 372 10.55 0.88 15.95
N LYS A 373 11.19 0.63 17.09
CA LYS A 373 10.75 1.12 18.41
C LYS A 373 10.72 2.66 18.45
N GLU A 374 11.71 3.31 17.85
CA GLU A 374 11.77 4.76 17.75
C GLU A 374 10.63 5.32 16.90
N LEU A 375 10.36 4.72 15.74
CA LEU A 375 9.23 5.10 14.88
C LEU A 375 7.88 4.98 15.61
N VAL A 376 7.66 3.88 16.32
CA VAL A 376 6.47 3.67 17.15
C VAL A 376 6.38 4.77 18.21
N SER A 377 7.46 5.01 18.93
CA SER A 377 7.52 6.05 19.97
C SER A 377 7.22 7.44 19.43
N LEU A 378 7.85 7.86 18.34
CA LEU A 378 7.60 9.13 17.66
C LEU A 378 6.15 9.28 17.23
N SER A 379 5.56 8.21 16.69
CA SER A 379 4.16 8.22 16.25
C SER A 379 3.18 8.41 17.41
N PHE A 380 3.44 7.77 18.55
CA PHE A 380 2.61 7.97 19.76
C PHE A 380 2.87 9.32 20.42
N LYS A 381 4.10 9.85 20.46
CA LYS A 381 4.40 11.21 20.88
C LYS A 381 3.63 12.24 20.04
N PHE A 382 3.64 12.08 18.71
CA PHE A 382 2.86 12.94 17.81
C PHE A 382 1.35 12.81 18.06
N LEU A 383 0.84 11.57 18.24
CA LEU A 383 -0.57 11.31 18.51
C LEU A 383 -1.05 12.08 19.75
N TRP A 384 -0.28 12.07 20.82
CA TRP A 384 -0.66 12.68 22.10
C TRP A 384 -0.07 14.07 22.35
N ARG A 385 0.55 14.70 21.32
CA ARG A 385 1.19 16.05 21.42
C ARG A 385 2.24 16.10 22.52
N ASN A 386 3.13 15.14 22.55
CA ASN A 386 4.18 14.96 23.56
C ASN A 386 3.63 14.85 25.01
N LYS A 387 2.35 14.53 25.19
CA LYS A 387 1.73 14.23 26.48
C LYS A 387 1.67 12.73 26.70
N PRO A 388 1.50 12.26 27.94
CA PRO A 388 1.32 10.82 28.24
C PRO A 388 0.18 10.19 27.45
N ASP A 389 0.31 8.89 27.20
CA ASP A 389 -0.69 8.10 26.48
C ASP A 389 -2.01 8.11 27.27
N ARG A 390 -3.10 8.52 26.64
CA ARG A 390 -4.44 8.56 27.26
C ARG A 390 -5.19 7.23 27.19
N MET A 391 -4.69 6.31 26.39
CA MET A 391 -5.23 4.97 26.18
C MET A 391 -4.06 3.99 26.03
N LYS A 392 -4.27 2.73 26.40
CA LYS A 392 -3.28 1.67 26.14
C LYS A 392 -2.98 1.62 24.63
N ARG A 393 -1.72 1.49 24.24
CA ARG A 393 -1.30 1.52 22.81
C ARG A 393 -1.99 0.45 21.99
N CYS A 394 -2.15 -0.74 22.52
CA CYS A 394 -2.89 -1.83 21.89
C CYS A 394 -4.36 -1.47 21.62
N ASP A 395 -5.00 -0.68 22.49
CA ASP A 395 -6.39 -0.25 22.30
C ASP A 395 -6.50 0.84 21.23
N VAL A 396 -5.52 1.74 21.15
CA VAL A 396 -5.48 2.79 20.12
C VAL A 396 -5.46 2.20 18.71
N THR A 397 -4.83 1.05 18.53
CA THR A 397 -4.75 0.37 17.22
C THR A 397 -6.05 -0.34 16.83
N LEU A 398 -6.91 -0.68 17.77
CA LEU A 398 -8.18 -1.36 17.49
C LEU A 398 -9.11 -0.50 16.59
N PRO A 399 -10.01 -1.16 15.82
CA PRO A 399 -11.04 -0.47 15.06
C PRO A 399 -12.00 0.34 15.95
N TYR A 400 -12.67 1.33 15.39
CA TYR A 400 -13.67 2.13 16.10
C TYR A 400 -14.77 1.27 16.72
N GLU A 401 -15.20 0.24 16.00
CA GLU A 401 -16.24 -0.69 16.45
C GLU A 401 -15.83 -1.54 17.67
N LYS A 402 -14.55 -1.53 18.00
CA LYS A 402 -13.98 -2.16 19.19
C LYS A 402 -13.43 -1.13 20.18
N GLY A 403 -13.91 0.10 20.09
CA GLY A 403 -13.55 1.20 20.98
C GLY A 403 -12.13 1.75 20.80
N GLY A 404 -11.48 1.46 19.67
CA GLY A 404 -10.16 1.98 19.33
C GLY A 404 -10.21 3.26 18.48
N LEU A 405 -9.04 3.72 18.06
CA LEU A 405 -8.86 4.86 17.16
C LEU A 405 -8.47 4.45 15.74
N ASN A 406 -8.45 3.16 15.47
CA ASN A 406 -8.04 2.62 14.18
C ASN A 406 -6.67 3.13 13.73
N MET A 407 -5.74 3.35 14.67
CA MET A 407 -4.35 3.63 14.35
C MET A 407 -3.72 2.36 13.76
N PRO A 408 -2.89 2.45 12.71
CA PRO A 408 -2.15 1.28 12.26
C PRO A 408 -1.23 0.76 13.35
N ASP A 409 -1.23 -0.54 13.58
CA ASP A 409 -0.12 -1.18 14.25
C ASP A 409 1.08 -1.15 13.30
N ILE A 410 2.10 -0.39 13.66
CA ILE A 410 3.24 -0.09 12.78
C ILE A 410 4.10 -1.33 12.56
N GLU A 411 4.27 -2.17 13.58
CA GLU A 411 5.07 -3.40 13.49
C GLU A 411 4.38 -4.42 12.58
N ILE A 412 3.08 -4.61 12.76
CA ILE A 412 2.27 -5.50 11.91
C ILE A 412 2.17 -4.94 10.48
N PHE A 413 2.01 -3.62 10.32
CA PHE A 413 2.01 -3.00 9.00
C PHE A 413 3.33 -3.25 8.27
N TRP A 414 4.44 -3.12 8.95
CA TRP A 414 5.77 -3.42 8.45
C TRP A 414 5.89 -4.88 7.99
N ALA A 415 5.55 -5.82 8.87
CA ALA A 415 5.55 -7.24 8.56
C ALA A 415 4.67 -7.57 7.36
N SER A 416 3.49 -6.95 7.26
CA SER A 416 2.56 -7.16 6.14
C SER A 416 3.09 -6.64 4.80
N LEU A 417 3.88 -5.56 4.80
CA LEU A 417 4.58 -5.07 3.60
C LEU A 417 5.61 -6.09 3.11
N LYS A 418 6.43 -6.63 4.00
CA LYS A 418 7.40 -7.69 3.66
C LYS A 418 6.71 -8.91 3.07
N MET A 419 5.61 -9.34 3.67
CA MET A 419 4.84 -10.48 3.18
C MET A 419 4.25 -10.28 1.78
N SER A 420 4.12 -9.06 1.31
CA SER A 420 3.64 -8.81 -0.07
C SER A 420 4.55 -9.43 -1.15
N TRP A 421 5.80 -9.77 -0.82
CA TRP A 421 6.70 -10.50 -1.70
C TRP A 421 6.24 -11.94 -1.98
N SER A 422 5.54 -12.57 -1.05
CA SER A 422 5.02 -13.92 -1.22
C SER A 422 4.10 -14.06 -2.44
N ARG A 423 3.40 -12.98 -2.82
CA ARG A 423 2.59 -12.95 -4.05
C ARG A 423 3.41 -13.19 -5.32
N ARG A 424 4.69 -12.88 -5.27
CA ARG A 424 5.62 -13.00 -6.39
C ARG A 424 6.34 -14.35 -6.40
N PHE A 425 6.22 -15.17 -5.34
CA PHE A 425 6.84 -16.52 -5.32
C PHE A 425 6.34 -17.41 -6.45
N MET A 426 5.12 -17.18 -6.95
CA MET A 426 4.54 -17.93 -8.07
C MET A 426 4.89 -17.32 -9.44
N SER A 427 5.53 -16.14 -9.50
CA SER A 427 5.97 -15.58 -10.79
C SER A 427 7.13 -16.38 -11.34
N LYS A 428 7.20 -16.53 -12.68
CA LYS A 428 8.25 -17.31 -13.35
C LYS A 428 9.42 -16.40 -13.75
N ASP A 429 10.62 -16.98 -13.76
CA ASP A 429 11.85 -16.40 -14.36
C ASP A 429 12.34 -15.06 -13.82
N CYS A 430 12.00 -14.70 -12.58
CA CYS A 430 12.59 -13.54 -11.93
C CYS A 430 13.99 -13.86 -11.39
N LEU A 431 14.94 -12.92 -11.57
CA LEU A 431 16.32 -13.09 -11.12
C LEU A 431 16.42 -13.35 -9.60
N TRP A 432 15.74 -12.53 -8.80
CA TRP A 432 15.74 -12.71 -7.34
C TRP A 432 15.26 -14.11 -6.91
N GLN A 433 14.31 -14.72 -7.64
CA GLN A 433 13.88 -16.10 -7.36
C GLN A 433 14.97 -17.11 -7.69
N LYS A 434 15.69 -16.90 -8.81
CA LYS A 434 16.82 -17.77 -9.17
C LYS A 434 17.90 -17.70 -8.09
N ILE A 435 18.21 -16.52 -7.57
CA ILE A 435 19.19 -16.34 -6.49
C ILE A 435 18.66 -16.95 -5.18
N LEU A 436 17.39 -16.76 -4.85
CA LEU A 436 16.78 -17.39 -3.68
C LEU A 436 16.83 -18.94 -3.78
N LYS A 437 16.52 -19.50 -4.95
CA LYS A 437 16.65 -20.95 -5.19
C LYS A 437 18.08 -21.43 -4.95
N LEU A 438 19.10 -20.72 -5.46
CA LEU A 438 20.49 -21.06 -5.19
C LEU A 438 20.80 -21.02 -3.68
N ASN A 439 20.35 -20.00 -2.97
CA ASN A 439 20.55 -19.89 -1.52
C ASN A 439 19.86 -21.02 -0.74
N LEU A 440 18.67 -21.45 -1.18
CA LEU A 440 17.95 -22.58 -0.59
C LEU A 440 18.69 -23.92 -0.83
N LEU A 441 19.19 -24.14 -2.05
CA LEU A 441 19.96 -25.35 -2.39
C LEU A 441 21.21 -25.50 -1.50
N PHE A 442 21.88 -24.39 -1.12
CA PHE A 442 23.03 -24.43 -0.23
C PHE A 442 22.71 -24.92 1.19
N ILE A 443 21.45 -24.81 1.60
CA ILE A 443 20.98 -25.29 2.90
C ILE A 443 20.09 -26.54 2.77
N ASN A 444 20.18 -27.24 1.63
CA ASN A 444 19.43 -28.47 1.30
C ASN A 444 17.90 -28.27 1.34
N HIS A 445 17.41 -27.14 0.84
CA HIS A 445 16.00 -26.82 0.69
C HIS A 445 15.66 -26.35 -0.73
N ASP A 446 14.37 -26.31 -1.07
CA ASP A 446 13.88 -25.81 -2.34
C ASP A 446 12.69 -24.83 -2.20
N MET A 447 12.15 -24.36 -3.33
CA MET A 447 11.00 -23.45 -3.31
C MET A 447 9.70 -24.12 -2.86
N ASN A 448 9.58 -25.44 -3.00
CA ASN A 448 8.40 -26.17 -2.52
C ASN A 448 8.37 -26.19 -0.98
N ASP A 449 9.54 -26.25 -0.34
CA ASP A 449 9.67 -26.12 1.11
C ASP A 449 9.10 -24.77 1.61
N ILE A 450 9.27 -23.70 0.81
CA ILE A 450 8.69 -22.40 1.15
C ILE A 450 7.18 -22.36 0.87
N LEU A 451 6.76 -22.90 -0.28
CA LEU A 451 5.37 -22.80 -0.73
C LEU A 451 4.43 -23.70 0.05
N PHE A 452 4.90 -24.89 0.41
CA PHE A 452 4.10 -25.96 1.03
C PHE A 452 4.63 -26.40 2.40
N GLY A 453 5.64 -25.73 2.95
CA GLY A 453 6.18 -25.99 4.27
C GLY A 453 5.31 -25.48 5.41
N GLY A 454 5.29 -26.18 6.54
CA GLY A 454 4.65 -25.73 7.76
C GLY A 454 5.45 -24.61 8.46
N PRO A 455 4.86 -23.95 9.49
CA PRO A 455 5.50 -22.82 10.16
C PRO A 455 6.85 -23.16 10.79
N THR A 456 7.00 -24.32 11.38
CA THR A 456 8.26 -24.78 12.01
C THR A 456 9.37 -24.94 10.99
N LEU A 457 9.07 -25.56 9.82
CA LEU A 457 10.02 -25.69 8.72
C LEU A 457 10.44 -24.31 8.18
N LEU A 458 9.50 -23.43 7.95
CA LEU A 458 9.76 -22.08 7.44
C LEU A 458 10.65 -21.28 8.40
N LYS A 459 10.46 -21.44 9.71
CA LYS A 459 11.30 -20.82 10.74
C LYS A 459 12.72 -21.37 10.69
N SER A 460 12.88 -22.70 10.60
CA SER A 460 14.19 -23.36 10.45
C SER A 460 14.94 -22.91 9.20
N ILE A 461 14.25 -22.82 8.05
CA ILE A 461 14.83 -22.29 6.81
C ILE A 461 15.28 -20.84 6.99
N ALA A 462 14.42 -20.01 7.57
CA ALA A 462 14.72 -18.60 7.82
C ALA A 462 15.98 -18.42 8.67
N GLU A 463 16.16 -19.23 9.73
CA GLU A 463 17.32 -19.16 10.61
C GLU A 463 18.63 -19.50 9.90
N LYS A 464 18.62 -20.45 8.96
CA LYS A 464 19.78 -20.92 8.19
C LYS A 464 20.21 -20.00 7.05
N LEU A 465 19.33 -19.11 6.57
CA LEU A 465 19.65 -18.20 5.47
C LEU A 465 20.61 -17.11 5.90
N SER A 466 21.64 -16.86 5.09
CA SER A 466 22.58 -15.74 5.25
C SER A 466 21.97 -14.42 4.84
N ASN A 467 21.11 -14.43 3.82
CA ASN A 467 20.45 -13.24 3.28
C ASN A 467 19.43 -12.67 4.26
N LEU A 468 19.75 -11.55 4.90
CA LEU A 468 18.96 -10.94 5.97
C LEU A 468 17.52 -10.59 5.53
N PHE A 469 17.34 -10.20 4.29
CA PHE A 469 16.00 -9.86 3.80
C PHE A 469 15.09 -11.10 3.70
N TRP A 470 15.62 -12.18 3.14
CA TRP A 470 14.86 -13.42 3.01
C TRP A 470 14.70 -14.12 4.35
N LYS A 471 15.71 -14.04 5.23
CA LYS A 471 15.60 -14.49 6.63
C LYS A 471 14.41 -13.84 7.34
N GLU A 472 14.31 -12.50 7.28
CA GLU A 472 13.21 -11.74 7.88
C GLU A 472 11.86 -12.11 7.22
N THR A 473 11.82 -12.10 5.88
CA THR A 473 10.58 -12.35 5.13
C THR A 473 10.02 -13.74 5.40
N LEU A 474 10.87 -14.78 5.43
CA LEU A 474 10.43 -16.15 5.71
C LEU A 474 10.08 -16.36 7.20
N GLY A 475 10.74 -15.66 8.11
CA GLY A 475 10.36 -15.66 9.53
C GLY A 475 8.95 -15.06 9.74
N ILE A 476 8.64 -13.96 9.05
CA ILE A 476 7.29 -13.38 9.06
C ILE A 476 6.30 -14.34 8.39
N PHE A 477 6.73 -15.03 7.31
CA PHE A 477 5.89 -16.01 6.64
C PHE A 477 5.52 -17.18 7.56
N ALA A 478 6.47 -17.71 8.31
CA ALA A 478 6.20 -18.73 9.33
C ALA A 478 5.14 -18.25 10.33
N LYS A 479 5.29 -17.03 10.84
CA LYS A 479 4.32 -16.41 11.76
C LYS A 479 2.93 -16.28 11.13
N ILE A 480 2.83 -15.79 9.90
CA ILE A 480 1.54 -15.67 9.19
C ILE A 480 0.91 -17.04 8.97
N THR A 481 1.68 -18.04 8.57
CA THR A 481 1.19 -19.41 8.35
C THR A 481 0.57 -19.99 9.63
N ASN A 482 1.17 -19.71 10.78
CA ASN A 482 0.59 -20.07 12.08
C ASN A 482 -0.72 -19.32 12.39
N GLU A 483 -0.81 -18.02 12.07
CA GLU A 483 -2.00 -17.20 12.32
C GLU A 483 -3.15 -17.46 11.35
N ILE A 484 -2.89 -18.01 10.15
CA ILE A 484 -3.93 -18.30 9.16
C ILE A 484 -4.95 -19.33 9.69
N SER A 485 -4.51 -20.32 10.44
CA SER A 485 -5.39 -21.33 11.03
C SER A 485 -6.46 -20.71 11.93
N PHE A 486 -6.09 -19.66 12.67
CA PHE A 486 -7.02 -18.90 13.51
C PHE A 486 -7.89 -17.93 12.71
N ALA A 487 -7.31 -17.24 11.75
CA ALA A 487 -7.99 -16.19 10.98
C ALA A 487 -8.95 -16.75 9.92
N TYR A 488 -8.62 -17.91 9.34
CA TYR A 488 -9.35 -18.50 8.22
C TYR A 488 -9.49 -20.02 8.38
N PRO A 489 -10.29 -20.52 9.34
CA PRO A 489 -10.52 -21.95 9.53
C PRO A 489 -11.06 -22.65 8.27
N LEU A 490 -11.80 -21.93 7.41
CA LEU A 490 -12.31 -22.42 6.13
C LEU A 490 -11.23 -22.87 5.14
N PHE A 491 -9.97 -22.46 5.34
CA PHE A 491 -8.85 -22.92 4.53
C PHE A 491 -8.27 -24.25 5.00
N PHE A 492 -8.95 -24.96 5.91
CA PHE A 492 -8.48 -26.18 6.55
C PHE A 492 -7.89 -27.19 5.56
N TYR A 493 -8.54 -27.45 4.47
CA TYR A 493 -8.04 -28.38 3.43
C TYR A 493 -6.74 -27.95 2.75
N ASN A 494 -6.34 -26.67 2.86
CA ASN A 494 -5.10 -26.13 2.31
C ASN A 494 -3.98 -26.03 3.34
N PHE A 495 -4.22 -26.40 4.60
CA PHE A 495 -3.19 -26.41 5.62
C PHE A 495 -2.23 -27.57 5.40
N ASN A 496 -0.95 -27.30 5.60
CA ASN A 496 0.09 -28.31 5.58
C ASN A 496 0.06 -29.10 6.90
N ILE A 497 0.14 -30.42 6.82
CA ILE A 497 0.11 -31.32 8.00
C ILE A 497 1.50 -31.59 8.58
N PHE A 498 2.58 -31.39 7.82
CA PHE A 498 3.93 -31.66 8.29
C PHE A 498 4.59 -30.39 8.84
N ASP A 499 5.47 -30.57 9.85
CA ASP A 499 6.20 -29.48 10.50
C ASP A 499 5.27 -28.31 10.89
N ASN A 500 4.13 -28.63 11.50
CA ASN A 500 3.06 -27.69 11.84
C ASN A 500 2.44 -28.06 13.19
N GLU A 501 2.60 -27.20 14.18
CA GLU A 501 2.13 -27.38 15.57
C GLU A 501 0.64 -27.69 15.68
N LEU A 502 -0.18 -27.16 14.74
CA LEU A 502 -1.63 -27.46 14.69
C LEU A 502 -1.91 -28.95 14.49
N PHE A 503 -1.01 -29.67 13.81
CA PHE A 503 -1.12 -31.09 13.48
C PHE A 503 -0.15 -31.91 14.32
N SER A 504 -0.33 -31.87 15.64
CA SER A 504 0.49 -32.58 16.63
C SER A 504 -0.30 -33.62 17.42
N ILE A 505 0.40 -34.60 17.99
CA ILE A 505 -0.09 -35.55 18.98
C ILE A 505 0.80 -35.41 20.19
N ASN A 506 0.24 -35.05 21.36
CA ASN A 506 0.99 -34.81 22.58
C ASN A 506 2.18 -33.88 22.36
N ASP A 507 1.92 -32.74 21.73
CA ASP A 507 2.91 -31.71 21.36
C ASP A 507 4.04 -32.17 20.41
N THR A 508 3.91 -33.39 19.82
CA THR A 508 4.84 -33.87 18.79
C THR A 508 4.23 -33.71 17.41
N GLU A 509 4.85 -32.88 16.58
CA GLU A 509 4.43 -32.62 15.19
C GLU A 509 4.70 -33.83 14.29
N LEU A 510 3.97 -33.94 13.17
CA LEU A 510 4.33 -34.86 12.10
C LEU A 510 5.53 -34.31 11.34
N SER A 511 6.72 -34.89 11.53
CA SER A 511 7.91 -34.49 10.78
C SER A 511 7.86 -34.97 9.35
N ARG A 512 8.16 -34.08 8.37
CA ARG A 512 8.32 -34.49 6.97
C ARG A 512 9.38 -35.58 6.77
N ASN A 513 10.36 -35.66 7.66
CA ASN A 513 11.41 -36.68 7.58
C ASN A 513 10.88 -38.08 7.81
N ASP A 514 9.88 -38.24 8.67
CA ASP A 514 9.22 -39.52 8.93
C ASP A 514 8.30 -39.94 7.77
N PHE A 515 7.86 -38.99 6.95
CA PHE A 515 6.90 -39.19 5.85
C PHE A 515 7.48 -38.83 4.46
N GLN A 516 8.77 -39.04 4.26
CA GLN A 516 9.49 -38.74 3.00
C GLN A 516 8.79 -39.25 1.72
N PRO A 517 8.19 -40.47 1.67
CA PRO A 517 7.52 -40.93 0.46
C PRO A 517 6.32 -40.07 0.05
N LEU A 518 5.60 -39.51 1.02
CA LEU A 518 4.48 -38.58 0.79
C LEU A 518 5.02 -37.20 0.39
N TYR A 519 5.95 -36.68 1.18
CA TYR A 519 6.50 -35.34 1.00
C TYR A 519 7.17 -35.14 -0.37
N ARG A 520 8.00 -36.12 -0.82
CA ARG A 520 8.65 -36.10 -2.15
C ARG A 520 7.65 -36.05 -3.30
N ARG A 521 6.44 -36.58 -3.11
CA ARG A 521 5.33 -36.51 -4.07
C ARG A 521 4.45 -35.28 -3.86
N GLN A 522 4.89 -34.35 -3.03
CA GLN A 522 4.16 -33.12 -2.70
C GLN A 522 2.79 -33.38 -2.06
N ILE A 523 2.60 -34.51 -1.38
CA ILE A 523 1.41 -34.85 -0.62
C ILE A 523 1.62 -34.32 0.79
N SER A 524 1.08 -33.16 1.11
CA SER A 524 1.36 -32.45 2.37
C SER A 524 0.19 -31.65 2.92
N GLN A 525 -0.83 -31.36 2.11
CA GLN A 525 -1.99 -30.62 2.54
C GLN A 525 -3.11 -31.55 3.03
N VAL A 526 -3.91 -31.08 3.97
CA VAL A 526 -5.08 -31.85 4.46
C VAL A 526 -5.92 -32.38 3.32
N GLY A 527 -6.21 -31.55 2.30
CA GLY A 527 -7.01 -31.93 1.13
C GLY A 527 -6.43 -33.08 0.29
N ASP A 528 -5.13 -33.38 0.40
CA ASP A 528 -4.53 -34.51 -0.30
C ASP A 528 -5.02 -35.85 0.22
N PHE A 529 -5.49 -35.88 1.48
CA PHE A 529 -6.00 -37.07 2.16
C PHE A 529 -7.50 -37.25 2.01
N PHE A 530 -8.19 -36.38 1.24
CA PHE A 530 -9.61 -36.46 0.97
C PHE A 530 -9.92 -36.66 -0.50
N ASP A 531 -11.05 -37.31 -0.78
CA ASP A 531 -11.67 -37.31 -2.09
C ASP A 531 -12.72 -36.21 -2.14
N CYS A 532 -12.35 -35.10 -2.77
CA CYS A 532 -13.18 -33.91 -2.90
C CYS A 532 -14.24 -34.03 -4.02
N ARG A 533 -14.36 -35.20 -4.69
CA ARG A 533 -15.48 -35.49 -5.62
C ARG A 533 -16.78 -35.77 -4.90
N PHE A 534 -16.70 -36.15 -3.63
CA PHE A 534 -17.88 -36.37 -2.77
C PHE A 534 -18.24 -35.06 -2.05
N GLU A 535 -19.53 -34.89 -1.79
CA GLU A 535 -20.07 -33.82 -0.94
C GLU A 535 -20.90 -34.48 0.19
N PRO A 536 -20.39 -34.46 1.42
CA PRO A 536 -19.13 -33.86 1.91
C PRO A 536 -17.88 -34.65 1.46
N PRO A 537 -16.68 -34.03 1.47
CA PRO A 537 -15.42 -34.66 1.11
C PRO A 537 -15.17 -35.92 1.95
N LYS A 538 -14.82 -37.01 1.30
CA LYS A 538 -14.59 -38.32 1.95
C LYS A 538 -13.11 -38.48 2.27
N LEU A 539 -12.76 -38.83 3.52
CA LEU A 539 -11.40 -39.23 3.87
C LEU A 539 -11.01 -40.51 3.14
N LEU A 540 -9.89 -40.50 2.42
CA LEU A 540 -9.37 -41.66 1.73
C LEU A 540 -8.96 -42.73 2.72
N SER A 541 -9.30 -43.98 2.47
CA SER A 541 -8.79 -45.13 3.21
C SER A 541 -7.28 -45.34 2.88
N LEU A 542 -6.57 -46.13 3.68
CA LEU A 542 -5.19 -46.46 3.45
C LEU A 542 -4.96 -47.06 2.06
N LYS A 543 -5.86 -47.96 1.61
CA LYS A 543 -5.80 -48.59 0.30
C LYS A 543 -5.95 -47.53 -0.81
N GLU A 544 -7.00 -46.72 -0.74
CA GLU A 544 -7.29 -45.66 -1.73
C GLU A 544 -6.14 -44.64 -1.80
N LEU A 545 -5.53 -44.28 -0.65
CA LEU A 545 -4.40 -43.38 -0.60
C LEU A 545 -3.17 -43.96 -1.30
N ASN A 546 -2.83 -45.20 -0.98
CA ASN A 546 -1.69 -45.88 -1.56
C ASN A 546 -1.86 -46.08 -3.07
N GLU A 547 -3.05 -46.45 -3.54
CA GLU A 547 -3.37 -46.59 -4.96
C GLU A 547 -3.33 -45.22 -5.68
N LYS A 548 -3.97 -44.19 -5.12
CA LYS A 548 -4.05 -42.86 -5.75
C LYS A 548 -2.69 -42.22 -5.98
N TYR A 549 -1.77 -42.40 -5.05
CA TYR A 549 -0.48 -41.71 -5.08
C TYR A 549 0.73 -42.65 -5.36
N GLY A 550 0.49 -43.95 -5.50
CA GLY A 550 1.55 -44.94 -5.72
C GLY A 550 2.54 -45.01 -4.55
N VAL A 551 2.07 -44.81 -3.30
CA VAL A 551 2.89 -44.86 -2.08
C VAL A 551 2.62 -46.16 -1.33
N ASN A 552 3.54 -46.55 -0.49
CA ASN A 552 3.36 -47.69 0.41
C ASN A 552 3.40 -47.18 1.87
N LEU A 553 2.31 -46.55 2.29
CA LEU A 553 2.15 -46.08 3.66
C LEU A 553 1.66 -47.24 4.55
N ASN A 554 2.28 -47.43 5.69
CA ASN A 554 1.85 -48.42 6.67
C ASN A 554 0.64 -47.94 7.50
N PHE A 555 -0.04 -48.88 8.15
CA PHE A 555 -1.26 -48.58 8.94
C PHE A 555 -1.01 -47.59 10.09
N LEU A 556 0.11 -47.72 10.80
CA LEU A 556 0.46 -46.85 11.93
C LEU A 556 0.63 -45.40 11.48
N ASN A 557 1.37 -45.17 10.39
CA ASN A 557 1.60 -43.84 9.83
C ASN A 557 0.31 -43.23 9.29
N TYR A 558 -0.52 -44.03 8.62
CA TYR A 558 -1.86 -43.57 8.18
C TYR A 558 -2.72 -43.16 9.39
N HIS A 559 -2.72 -43.97 10.47
CA HIS A 559 -3.50 -43.64 11.66
C HIS A 559 -3.00 -42.35 12.34
N ARG A 560 -1.68 -42.14 12.42
CA ARG A 560 -1.10 -40.90 12.92
C ARG A 560 -1.60 -39.69 12.13
N ILE A 561 -1.52 -39.73 10.79
CA ILE A 561 -2.04 -38.66 9.91
C ILE A 561 -3.53 -38.41 10.15
N LYS A 562 -4.35 -39.47 10.16
CA LYS A 562 -5.79 -39.35 10.41
C LYS A 562 -6.07 -38.67 11.75
N THR A 563 -5.38 -39.11 12.83
CA THR A 563 -5.57 -38.59 14.17
C THR A 563 -5.25 -37.10 14.25
N VAL A 564 -4.11 -36.63 13.69
CA VAL A 564 -3.74 -35.20 13.72
C VAL A 564 -4.71 -34.33 12.92
N ILE A 565 -5.20 -34.81 11.78
CA ILE A 565 -6.21 -34.10 10.99
C ILE A 565 -7.52 -33.93 11.78
N MET A 566 -7.98 -35.00 12.42
CA MET A 566 -9.23 -34.95 13.20
C MET A 566 -9.09 -34.08 14.45
N ASN A 567 -7.96 -34.12 15.14
CA ASN A 567 -7.70 -33.27 16.29
C ASN A 567 -7.61 -31.80 15.91
N ALA A 568 -6.89 -31.47 14.84
CA ALA A 568 -6.78 -30.11 14.32
C ALA A 568 -8.16 -29.55 13.92
N ALA A 569 -8.99 -30.34 13.26
CA ALA A 569 -10.38 -29.94 12.91
C ALA A 569 -11.20 -29.64 14.16
N LYS A 570 -11.13 -30.49 15.20
CA LYS A 570 -11.81 -30.27 16.47
C LYS A 570 -11.34 -28.99 17.17
N ASN A 571 -10.02 -28.77 17.23
CA ASN A 571 -9.44 -27.57 17.86
C ASN A 571 -9.84 -26.26 17.15
N LEU A 572 -10.07 -26.31 15.85
CA LEU A 572 -10.54 -25.18 15.05
C LEU A 572 -12.06 -25.06 14.98
N ASN A 573 -12.82 -25.93 15.64
CA ASN A 573 -14.26 -26.05 15.48
C ASN A 573 -14.69 -26.22 14.00
N PHE A 574 -13.84 -26.86 13.19
CA PHE A 574 -14.08 -27.07 11.78
C PHE A 574 -14.85 -28.38 11.56
N LYS A 575 -16.01 -28.28 10.93
CA LYS A 575 -16.81 -29.46 10.58
C LYS A 575 -16.32 -30.04 9.26
N ILE A 576 -15.53 -31.10 9.32
CA ILE A 576 -14.98 -31.80 8.13
C ILE A 576 -16.06 -32.21 7.14
N PHE A 577 -17.30 -32.44 7.64
CA PHE A 577 -18.42 -32.98 6.87
C PHE A 577 -19.49 -31.92 6.56
N ASP A 578 -19.24 -30.63 6.69
CA ASP A 578 -20.19 -29.56 6.38
C ASP A 578 -20.16 -29.18 4.89
N THR A 579 -21.31 -29.22 4.24
CA THR A 579 -21.48 -29.30 2.77
C THR A 579 -21.37 -27.97 2.01
N ASN A 580 -21.23 -26.82 2.65
CA ASN A 580 -21.25 -25.51 1.97
C ASN A 580 -19.86 -25.01 1.50
N LEU A 581 -18.99 -25.89 1.05
CA LEU A 581 -17.62 -25.57 0.65
C LEU A 581 -17.46 -25.54 -0.88
N SER A 582 -18.07 -24.57 -1.54
CA SER A 582 -17.82 -24.28 -2.98
C SER A 582 -16.34 -24.01 -3.31
N ASP A 583 -15.52 -23.69 -2.31
CA ASP A 583 -14.09 -23.40 -2.44
C ASP A 583 -13.17 -24.64 -2.38
N THR A 584 -13.68 -25.83 -2.07
CA THR A 584 -12.88 -27.07 -1.96
C THR A 584 -12.49 -27.68 -3.31
N LYS A 585 -13.12 -27.23 -4.40
CA LYS A 585 -12.83 -27.71 -5.77
C LYS A 585 -11.55 -27.10 -6.39
N VAL A 586 -10.87 -26.20 -5.68
CA VAL A 586 -9.66 -25.57 -6.22
C VAL A 586 -8.45 -26.46 -5.97
N PRO A 587 -7.72 -26.86 -7.03
CA PRO A 587 -6.58 -27.75 -6.89
C PRO A 587 -5.46 -27.07 -6.09
N ARG A 588 -4.70 -27.90 -5.35
CA ARG A 588 -3.41 -27.66 -4.67
C ARG A 588 -2.83 -26.24 -4.86
N LEU A 589 -3.40 -25.26 -4.21
CA LEU A 589 -2.82 -23.92 -4.15
C LEU A 589 -2.05 -23.78 -2.84
N PRO A 590 -0.83 -23.24 -2.89
CA PRO A 590 -0.15 -22.85 -1.67
C PRO A 590 -1.04 -21.97 -0.81
N LEU A 591 -1.08 -22.21 0.50
CA LEU A 591 -1.91 -21.45 1.45
C LEU A 591 -1.67 -19.94 1.34
N ILE A 592 -0.40 -19.55 1.14
CA ILE A 592 -0.02 -18.14 0.96
C ILE A 592 -0.60 -17.53 -0.33
N HIS A 593 -0.74 -18.33 -1.38
CA HIS A 593 -1.36 -17.87 -2.63
C HIS A 593 -2.86 -17.62 -2.42
N LYS A 594 -3.55 -18.53 -1.73
CA LYS A 594 -4.97 -18.37 -1.38
C LYS A 594 -5.20 -17.10 -0.55
N LEU A 595 -4.38 -16.86 0.46
CA LEU A 595 -4.41 -15.63 1.26
C LEU A 595 -4.13 -14.37 0.41
N SER A 596 -3.23 -14.47 -0.55
CA SER A 596 -2.89 -13.37 -1.47
C SER A 596 -4.03 -13.02 -2.43
N CYS A 597 -4.89 -13.98 -2.77
CA CYS A 597 -6.04 -13.79 -3.66
C CYS A 597 -7.24 -13.11 -2.96
N LEU A 598 -7.31 -13.11 -1.62
CA LEU A 598 -8.39 -12.45 -0.88
C LEU A 598 -8.46 -10.93 -1.14
N GLN A 599 -7.34 -10.33 -1.54
CA GLN A 599 -7.28 -8.93 -1.94
C GLN A 599 -6.43 -8.78 -3.20
N SER A 600 -6.97 -8.13 -4.22
CA SER A 600 -6.28 -7.93 -5.50
C SER A 600 -5.04 -7.04 -5.42
N LYS A 601 -4.91 -6.19 -4.39
CA LYS A 601 -3.81 -5.21 -4.24
C LYS A 601 -3.45 -4.97 -2.77
N GLY A 602 -2.17 -4.61 -2.52
CA GLY A 602 -1.69 -4.18 -1.21
C GLY A 602 -1.38 -5.33 -0.24
N CYS A 603 -1.19 -4.99 1.04
CA CYS A 603 -0.81 -5.91 2.11
C CYS A 603 -1.94 -6.15 3.14
N GLY A 604 -3.17 -5.75 2.81
CA GLY A 604 -4.28 -5.72 3.77
C GLY A 604 -4.66 -7.08 4.34
N SER A 605 -4.70 -8.15 3.52
CA SER A 605 -4.98 -9.50 3.99
C SER A 605 -3.94 -9.98 5.01
N PHE A 606 -2.66 -9.76 4.73
CA PHE A 606 -1.58 -10.11 5.67
C PHE A 606 -1.68 -9.33 6.98
N TYR A 607 -1.99 -8.04 6.89
CA TYR A 607 -2.19 -7.20 8.06
C TYR A 607 -3.35 -7.68 8.93
N GLN A 608 -4.48 -8.04 8.33
CA GLN A 608 -5.64 -8.57 9.06
C GLN A 608 -5.35 -9.94 9.68
N THR A 609 -4.66 -10.82 8.97
CA THR A 609 -4.28 -12.13 9.48
C THR A 609 -3.40 -12.01 10.73
N LEU A 610 -2.35 -11.20 10.68
CA LEU A 610 -1.45 -10.98 11.81
C LEU A 610 -2.14 -10.35 13.03
N ARG A 611 -3.27 -9.65 12.82
CA ARG A 611 -4.05 -9.04 13.90
C ARG A 611 -5.23 -9.87 14.36
N ALA A 612 -5.49 -11.02 13.75
CA ALA A 612 -6.73 -11.77 13.99
C ALA A 612 -6.97 -12.07 15.48
N ARG A 613 -5.93 -12.52 16.21
CA ARG A 613 -6.00 -12.80 17.65
C ARG A 613 -6.24 -11.55 18.49
N GLU A 614 -5.60 -10.43 18.15
CA GLU A 614 -5.81 -9.15 18.84
C GLU A 614 -7.24 -8.66 18.61
N LEU A 615 -7.72 -8.74 17.38
CA LEU A 615 -9.07 -8.35 17.01
C LEU A 615 -10.15 -9.23 17.65
N ALA A 616 -9.83 -10.44 18.06
CA ALA A 616 -10.75 -11.29 18.81
C ALA A 616 -10.93 -10.87 20.28
N ARG A 617 -9.96 -10.12 20.85
CA ARG A 617 -10.02 -9.66 22.24
C ARG A 617 -11.01 -8.50 22.41
N ARG A 618 -11.72 -8.49 23.52
CA ARG A 618 -12.61 -7.38 23.94
C ARG A 618 -11.85 -6.46 24.89
N SER A 619 -11.37 -5.33 24.39
CA SER A 619 -10.58 -4.38 25.19
C SER A 619 -11.41 -3.33 25.93
N THR A 620 -12.73 -3.36 25.73
CA THR A 620 -13.67 -2.35 26.26
C THR A 620 -14.28 -2.69 27.60
N ALA A 621 -14.08 -3.94 28.08
CA ALA A 621 -14.74 -4.47 29.27
C ALA A 621 -14.54 -3.59 30.53
N GLU A 622 -13.35 -3.05 30.76
CA GLU A 622 -13.08 -2.17 31.91
C GLU A 622 -13.92 -0.87 31.89
N SER A 623 -14.07 -0.26 30.70
CA SER A 623 -14.86 0.97 30.55
C SER A 623 -16.36 0.70 30.64
N GLU A 624 -16.80 -0.41 30.11
CA GLU A 624 -18.18 -0.88 30.17
C GLU A 624 -18.56 -1.18 31.61
N GLN A 625 -17.71 -1.84 32.37
CA GLN A 625 -17.90 -2.13 33.79
C GLN A 625 -17.98 -0.85 34.62
N LYS A 626 -17.07 0.11 34.40
CA LYS A 626 -17.12 1.43 35.07
C LYS A 626 -18.44 2.13 34.84
N TRP A 627 -18.93 2.16 33.62
CA TRP A 627 -20.23 2.75 33.30
C TRP A 627 -21.39 1.99 34.01
N GLN A 628 -21.38 0.69 34.05
CA GLN A 628 -22.40 -0.12 34.71
C GLN A 628 -22.41 0.15 36.22
N THR A 629 -21.24 0.25 36.84
CA THR A 629 -21.10 0.58 38.27
C THR A 629 -21.64 1.99 38.57
N GLU A 630 -21.22 2.99 37.79
CA GLU A 630 -21.64 4.38 38.02
C GLU A 630 -23.12 4.63 37.71
N LEU A 631 -23.72 3.88 36.80
CA LEU A 631 -25.13 4.02 36.46
C LEU A 631 -26.04 3.11 37.29
N GLY A 632 -25.49 2.16 38.04
CA GLY A 632 -26.24 1.15 38.78
C GLY A 632 -27.09 0.24 37.91
N ILE A 633 -26.67 -0.03 36.65
CA ILE A 633 -27.43 -0.83 35.69
C ILE A 633 -26.53 -1.83 34.99
N THR A 634 -27.07 -2.98 34.61
CA THR A 634 -26.41 -3.97 33.74
C THR A 634 -26.84 -3.77 32.31
N LEU A 635 -25.90 -3.68 31.41
CA LEU A 635 -26.11 -3.50 29.97
C LEU A 635 -25.58 -4.73 29.21
N SER A 636 -26.35 -5.20 28.23
CA SER A 636 -25.97 -6.37 27.44
C SER A 636 -24.76 -6.12 26.55
N ILE A 637 -24.03 -7.17 26.20
CA ILE A 637 -22.93 -7.12 25.25
C ILE A 637 -23.40 -6.56 23.90
N ASN A 638 -24.60 -6.95 23.44
CA ASN A 638 -25.16 -6.45 22.19
C ASN A 638 -25.42 -4.94 22.22
N PHE A 639 -25.83 -4.38 23.37
CA PHE A 639 -25.97 -2.94 23.54
C PHE A 639 -24.61 -2.22 23.36
N TRP A 640 -23.56 -2.72 24.01
CA TRP A 640 -22.22 -2.15 23.89
C TRP A 640 -21.67 -2.25 22.47
N ASP A 641 -21.86 -3.36 21.79
CA ASP A 641 -21.44 -3.51 20.40
C ASP A 641 -22.12 -2.49 19.47
N LYS A 642 -23.39 -2.20 19.69
CA LYS A 642 -24.09 -1.13 18.97
C LYS A 642 -23.50 0.26 19.28
N ILE A 643 -23.24 0.58 20.55
CA ILE A 643 -22.63 1.85 20.97
C ILE A 643 -21.27 2.07 20.30
N TRP A 644 -20.40 1.08 20.29
CA TRP A 644 -19.10 1.20 19.64
C TRP A 644 -19.20 1.40 18.13
N ARG A 645 -20.22 0.82 17.48
CA ARG A 645 -20.48 1.02 16.03
C ARG A 645 -20.97 2.43 15.71
N LEU A 646 -21.71 3.09 16.60
CA LEU A 646 -22.21 4.44 16.37
C LEU A 646 -21.11 5.46 16.05
N ASN A 647 -19.93 5.30 16.60
CA ASN A 647 -18.78 6.17 16.30
C ASN A 647 -18.34 6.10 14.81
N LYS A 648 -18.64 5.01 14.12
CA LYS A 648 -18.37 4.86 12.69
C LYS A 648 -19.53 5.33 11.82
N THR A 649 -20.76 5.05 12.23
CA THR A 649 -21.97 5.25 11.42
C THR A 649 -22.53 6.66 11.51
N SER A 650 -22.38 7.35 12.68
CA SER A 650 -22.86 8.72 12.84
C SER A 650 -22.07 9.72 11.99
N LEU A 651 -22.79 10.65 11.38
CA LEU A 651 -22.18 11.80 10.74
C LEU A 651 -21.60 12.71 11.82
N GLY A 652 -20.38 13.18 11.60
CA GLY A 652 -19.79 14.09 12.59
C GLY A 652 -18.33 14.42 12.28
N SER A 653 -17.92 15.57 12.80
CA SER A 653 -16.53 16.00 12.74
C SER A 653 -15.64 15.06 13.60
N ASN A 654 -14.35 15.07 13.30
CA ASN A 654 -13.39 14.30 14.12
C ASN A 654 -13.37 14.77 15.60
N LYS A 655 -13.76 16.01 15.88
CA LYS A 655 -13.90 16.51 17.26
C LYS A 655 -15.05 15.80 17.98
N MET A 656 -16.21 15.72 17.34
CA MET A 656 -17.38 15.02 17.88
C MET A 656 -17.08 13.56 18.17
N LYS A 657 -16.51 12.87 17.18
CA LYS A 657 -16.13 11.45 17.31
C LYS A 657 -15.14 11.22 18.44
N TRP A 658 -14.22 12.15 18.65
CA TRP A 658 -13.24 12.07 19.73
C TRP A 658 -13.90 12.26 21.10
N VAL A 659 -14.79 13.26 21.27
CA VAL A 659 -15.53 13.46 22.52
C VAL A 659 -16.39 12.23 22.84
N TYR A 660 -17.10 11.69 21.85
CA TYR A 660 -17.90 10.48 22.02
C TYR A 660 -17.07 9.27 22.47
N LEU A 661 -15.93 9.06 21.85
CA LEU A 661 -15.02 7.97 22.25
C LEU A 661 -14.52 8.17 23.69
N GLN A 662 -14.18 9.40 24.08
CA GLN A 662 -13.74 9.71 25.43
C GLN A 662 -14.84 9.44 26.47
N ILE A 663 -16.09 9.76 26.16
CA ILE A 663 -17.25 9.43 27.00
C ILE A 663 -17.36 7.91 27.16
N ASN A 664 -17.46 7.18 26.07
CA ASN A 664 -17.68 5.73 26.11
C ASN A 664 -16.50 4.97 26.76
N ARG A 665 -15.28 5.46 26.59
CA ARG A 665 -14.08 4.92 27.26
C ARG A 665 -13.93 5.37 28.72
N PHE A 666 -14.82 6.20 29.22
CA PHE A 666 -14.75 6.78 30.58
C PHE A 666 -13.43 7.54 30.85
N ILE A 667 -12.92 8.25 29.83
CA ILE A 667 -11.65 9.00 29.88
C ILE A 667 -11.80 10.50 29.60
N LEU A 668 -13.04 11.02 29.53
CA LEU A 668 -13.27 12.44 29.37
C LEU A 668 -12.78 13.16 30.63
N PRO A 669 -11.93 14.20 30.53
CA PRO A 669 -11.33 14.84 31.69
C PRO A 669 -12.33 15.76 32.42
N THR A 670 -13.06 15.24 33.38
CA THR A 670 -13.91 16.01 34.30
C THR A 670 -13.08 16.71 35.38
N ASN A 671 -13.61 17.74 36.05
CA ASN A 671 -12.88 18.46 37.11
C ASN A 671 -12.45 17.51 38.22
N TYR A 672 -13.32 16.57 38.62
CA TYR A 672 -12.99 15.52 39.59
C TYR A 672 -11.82 14.66 39.17
N THR A 673 -11.79 14.24 37.90
CA THR A 673 -10.69 13.41 37.39
C THR A 673 -9.39 14.20 37.23
N VAL A 674 -9.47 15.47 36.87
CA VAL A 674 -8.30 16.35 36.75
C VAL A 674 -7.71 16.67 38.11
N ASN A 675 -8.55 16.92 39.13
CA ASN A 675 -8.12 17.19 40.51
C ASN A 675 -7.25 16.04 41.07
N LYS A 676 -7.52 14.76 40.71
CA LYS A 676 -6.69 13.62 41.13
C LYS A 676 -5.23 13.72 40.72
N TYR A 677 -4.95 14.36 39.59
CA TYR A 677 -3.60 14.54 39.05
C TYR A 677 -3.04 15.94 39.27
N LYS A 678 -3.93 16.91 39.53
CA LYS A 678 -3.63 18.30 39.74
C LYS A 678 -4.51 18.84 40.90
N PRO A 679 -4.10 18.62 42.15
CA PRO A 679 -4.90 18.96 43.32
C PRO A 679 -5.27 20.44 43.44
N SER A 680 -4.57 21.33 42.76
CA SER A 680 -4.88 22.76 42.70
C SER A 680 -6.12 23.08 41.85
N GLN A 681 -6.66 22.12 41.08
CA GLN A 681 -7.85 22.31 40.28
C GLN A 681 -9.08 21.98 41.13
N ASP A 682 -10.05 22.89 41.13
CA ASP A 682 -11.33 22.67 41.82
C ASP A 682 -12.05 21.45 41.23
N PRO A 683 -12.45 20.44 42.03
CA PRO A 683 -13.23 19.29 41.57
C PRO A 683 -14.71 19.61 41.27
N GLY A 684 -15.20 20.79 41.68
CA GLY A 684 -16.61 21.20 41.59
C GLY A 684 -17.17 21.26 40.16
N CYS A 685 -18.48 21.17 40.08
CA CYS A 685 -19.17 21.18 38.78
C CYS A 685 -19.02 22.54 38.07
N SER A 686 -18.82 22.50 36.77
CA SER A 686 -18.69 23.69 35.94
C SER A 686 -19.99 24.48 35.77
N PHE A 687 -21.15 23.86 36.00
CA PHE A 687 -22.49 24.42 35.72
C PHE A 687 -23.35 24.64 36.96
N CYS A 688 -23.14 23.86 38.03
CA CYS A 688 -23.88 24.00 39.28
C CYS A 688 -22.93 23.97 40.51
N SER A 689 -23.45 24.13 41.71
CA SER A 689 -22.66 24.16 42.94
C SER A 689 -22.26 22.78 43.51
N TYR A 690 -22.49 21.70 42.77
CA TYR A 690 -22.14 20.35 43.23
C TYR A 690 -20.61 20.19 43.36
N HIS A 691 -20.17 19.57 44.46
CA HIS A 691 -18.75 19.54 44.86
C HIS A 691 -17.85 18.62 44.01
N ASP A 692 -18.43 17.62 43.33
CA ASP A 692 -17.68 16.62 42.53
C ASP A 692 -18.20 16.51 41.11
N GLU A 693 -17.52 17.07 40.13
CA GLU A 693 -17.87 16.91 38.73
C GLU A 693 -17.40 15.54 38.24
N LYS A 694 -18.14 14.48 38.50
CA LYS A 694 -17.97 13.17 37.88
C LYS A 694 -18.61 13.13 36.50
N LEU A 695 -18.25 12.12 35.69
CA LEU A 695 -18.74 12.00 34.31
C LEU A 695 -20.26 11.81 34.21
N PRO A 696 -20.95 10.97 35.04
CA PRO A 696 -22.40 10.89 35.06
C PRO A 696 -23.06 12.23 35.43
N HIS A 697 -22.51 12.95 36.42
CA HIS A 697 -23.00 14.26 36.82
C HIS A 697 -22.90 15.28 35.69
N LEU A 698 -21.73 15.40 35.05
CA LEU A 698 -21.52 16.31 33.92
C LEU A 698 -22.43 16.01 32.71
N LEU A 699 -22.78 14.75 32.45
CA LEU A 699 -23.55 14.38 31.27
C LEU A 699 -25.07 14.29 31.52
N TRP A 700 -25.53 14.12 32.75
CA TRP A 700 -26.96 13.92 33.04
C TRP A 700 -27.44 14.41 34.40
N GLU A 701 -26.72 14.19 35.49
CA GLU A 701 -27.22 14.37 36.85
C GLU A 701 -27.21 15.85 37.31
N CYS A 702 -26.44 16.71 36.62
CA CYS A 702 -26.42 18.14 36.88
C CYS A 702 -27.79 18.77 36.55
N PRO A 703 -28.44 19.51 37.46
CA PRO A 703 -29.75 20.14 37.21
C PRO A 703 -29.74 21.02 35.94
N VAL A 704 -28.74 21.84 35.76
CA VAL A 704 -28.60 22.77 34.61
C VAL A 704 -28.46 21.97 33.32
N VAL A 705 -27.73 20.86 33.37
CA VAL A 705 -27.57 19.93 32.19
C VAL A 705 -28.86 19.14 31.96
N GLY A 706 -29.61 18.83 33.01
CA GLY A 706 -30.92 18.20 32.91
C GLY A 706 -31.90 19.05 32.10
N GLU A 707 -32.01 20.36 32.42
CA GLU A 707 -32.83 21.31 31.65
C GLU A 707 -32.41 21.40 30.18
N PHE A 708 -31.12 21.41 29.92
CA PHE A 708 -30.58 21.35 28.54
C PHE A 708 -31.04 20.07 27.81
N TRP A 709 -31.03 18.91 28.47
CA TRP A 709 -31.49 17.67 27.83
C TRP A 709 -33.00 17.61 27.62
N VAL A 710 -33.78 18.30 28.46
CA VAL A 710 -35.22 18.47 28.22
C VAL A 710 -35.46 19.28 26.93
N MET A 711 -34.76 20.41 26.78
CA MET A 711 -34.80 21.20 25.56
C MET A 711 -34.43 20.36 24.31
N ILE A 712 -33.30 19.63 24.35
CA ILE A 712 -32.89 18.74 23.23
C ILE A 712 -33.94 17.67 22.98
N GLY A 713 -34.53 17.10 24.04
CA GLY A 713 -35.58 16.07 23.94
C GLY A 713 -36.82 16.60 23.21
N ASN A 714 -37.21 17.84 23.49
CA ASN A 714 -38.35 18.52 22.82
C ASN A 714 -38.07 18.70 21.33
N ILE A 715 -36.88 19.21 20.97
CA ILE A 715 -36.45 19.34 19.57
C ILE A 715 -36.46 18.00 18.86
N LEU A 716 -35.89 16.95 19.44
CA LEU A 716 -35.83 15.61 18.82
C LEU A 716 -37.20 14.96 18.70
N SER A 717 -38.08 15.11 19.73
CA SER A 717 -39.45 14.55 19.71
C SER A 717 -40.34 15.21 18.65
N PHE A 718 -40.10 16.48 18.34
CA PHE A 718 -40.77 17.18 17.24
C PHE A 718 -40.53 16.52 15.87
N TYR A 719 -39.30 16.14 15.59
CA TYR A 719 -38.95 15.47 14.32
C TYR A 719 -39.10 13.95 14.35
N PHE A 720 -38.98 13.35 15.52
CA PHE A 720 -39.01 11.91 15.75
C PHE A 720 -39.96 11.58 16.91
N PRO A 721 -41.28 11.59 16.69
CA PRO A 721 -42.29 11.46 17.77
C PRO A 721 -42.15 10.19 18.61
N GLN A 722 -41.53 9.15 18.11
CA GLN A 722 -41.28 7.91 18.87
C GLN A 722 -40.02 7.98 19.73
N PHE A 723 -39.17 9.00 19.55
CA PHE A 723 -37.97 9.16 20.34
C PHE A 723 -38.28 9.72 21.72
N LYS A 724 -37.74 9.10 22.76
CA LYS A 724 -37.83 9.60 24.15
C LYS A 724 -36.44 9.81 24.70
N MET A 725 -36.18 11.03 25.17
CA MET A 725 -34.94 11.37 25.84
C MET A 725 -34.86 10.72 27.21
N GLY A 726 -33.82 9.95 27.45
CA GLY A 726 -33.51 9.36 28.73
C GLY A 726 -32.03 9.41 29.05
N ARG A 727 -31.65 8.94 30.24
CA ARG A 727 -30.25 8.91 30.70
C ARG A 727 -29.34 8.15 29.77
N LYS A 728 -29.81 7.01 29.22
CA LYS A 728 -29.02 6.17 28.28
C LYS A 728 -28.81 6.89 26.96
N GLU A 729 -29.83 7.50 26.38
CA GLU A 729 -29.79 8.22 25.10
C GLU A 729 -28.90 9.45 25.21
N ALA A 730 -28.99 10.21 26.31
CA ALA A 730 -28.14 11.35 26.57
C ALA A 730 -26.66 10.97 26.67
N ILE A 731 -26.30 9.85 27.29
CA ILE A 731 -24.92 9.42 27.49
C ILE A 731 -24.40 8.69 26.25
N PHE A 732 -25.10 7.66 25.79
CA PHE A 732 -24.60 6.71 24.79
C PHE A 732 -25.12 6.96 23.38
N GLY A 733 -26.31 7.56 23.26
CA GLY A 733 -27.01 7.70 22.00
C GLY A 733 -28.13 6.67 21.81
N ASP A 734 -28.91 6.83 20.75
CA ASP A 734 -30.01 5.92 20.41
C ASP A 734 -29.50 4.71 19.64
N VAL A 735 -29.74 3.52 20.15
CA VAL A 735 -29.35 2.24 19.56
C VAL A 735 -30.53 1.44 18.97
N ASN A 736 -31.76 1.96 19.12
CA ASN A 736 -32.98 1.20 18.87
C ASN A 736 -33.76 1.62 17.62
N SER A 737 -33.66 2.85 17.15
CA SER A 737 -34.49 3.38 16.05
C SER A 737 -33.85 3.18 14.66
N SER A 738 -34.68 3.11 13.64
CA SER A 738 -34.26 3.07 12.22
C SER A 738 -33.64 4.39 11.73
N SER A 739 -33.94 5.50 12.40
CA SER A 739 -33.40 6.85 12.11
C SER A 739 -32.11 7.17 12.85
N ASN A 740 -31.42 6.18 13.38
CA ASN A 740 -30.26 6.29 14.26
C ASN A 740 -29.17 7.25 13.80
N SER A 741 -28.94 7.39 12.51
CA SER A 741 -27.83 8.25 12.01
C SER A 741 -28.07 9.71 12.27
N ILE A 742 -29.30 10.22 12.11
CA ILE A 742 -29.65 11.63 12.31
C ILE A 742 -29.71 11.92 13.81
N ILE A 743 -30.53 11.18 14.55
CA ILE A 743 -30.68 11.34 16.00
C ILE A 743 -29.32 11.31 16.69
N ASN A 744 -28.49 10.31 16.38
CA ASN A 744 -27.17 10.20 16.99
C ASN A 744 -26.22 11.31 16.58
N THR A 745 -26.35 11.88 15.39
CA THR A 745 -25.57 13.05 15.00
C THR A 745 -25.98 14.29 15.81
N LEU A 746 -27.28 14.49 16.01
CA LEU A 746 -27.79 15.59 16.83
C LEU A 746 -27.42 15.44 18.31
N LEU A 747 -27.52 14.23 18.87
CA LEU A 747 -27.05 13.92 20.22
C LEU A 747 -25.54 14.13 20.40
N LEU A 748 -24.74 13.80 19.38
CA LEU A 748 -23.30 14.07 19.39
C LEU A 748 -23.00 15.58 19.36
N LEU A 749 -23.75 16.36 18.59
CA LEU A 749 -23.64 17.82 18.55
C LEU A 749 -24.00 18.41 19.90
N ALA A 750 -25.08 17.95 20.54
CA ALA A 750 -25.46 18.38 21.88
C ALA A 750 -24.36 18.08 22.92
N LYS A 751 -23.75 16.90 22.92
CA LYS A 751 -22.60 16.56 23.79
C LYS A 751 -21.38 17.41 23.50
N GLN A 752 -21.12 17.73 22.23
CA GLN A 752 -20.03 18.62 21.87
C GLN A 752 -20.28 20.06 22.33
N PHE A 753 -21.51 20.54 22.22
CA PHE A 753 -21.91 21.85 22.74
C PHE A 753 -21.69 21.90 24.25
N LEU A 754 -22.26 20.96 25.01
CA LEU A 754 -22.07 20.84 26.45
C LEU A 754 -20.59 20.86 26.86
N TRP A 755 -19.79 20.03 26.20
CA TRP A 755 -18.34 19.97 26.42
C TRP A 755 -17.62 21.30 26.12
N ARG A 756 -18.07 22.03 25.11
CA ARG A 756 -17.52 23.34 24.74
C ARG A 756 -17.88 24.41 25.76
N GLN A 757 -19.13 24.43 26.22
CA GLN A 757 -19.60 25.40 27.18
C GLN A 757 -18.94 25.23 28.55
N LYS A 758 -18.54 24.04 28.91
CA LYS A 758 -17.75 23.79 30.14
C LYS A 758 -16.52 24.71 30.27
N PHE A 759 -15.85 24.98 29.15
CA PHE A 759 -14.64 25.83 29.08
C PHE A 759 -14.92 27.24 28.58
N GLY A 760 -16.16 27.57 28.22
CA GLY A 760 -16.59 28.82 27.65
C GLY A 760 -17.47 29.64 28.59
N ALA A 761 -18.58 30.13 28.06
CA ALA A 761 -19.51 31.01 28.77
C ALA A 761 -20.32 30.31 29.90
N LYS A 762 -20.21 28.99 30.01
CA LYS A 762 -20.96 28.13 30.95
C LYS A 762 -22.48 28.28 30.87
N ASN A 763 -22.96 28.76 29.70
CA ASN A 763 -24.37 28.98 29.41
C ASN A 763 -24.90 27.92 28.45
N LEU A 764 -26.00 27.24 28.81
CA LEU A 764 -26.63 26.16 28.06
C LEU A 764 -27.98 26.59 27.46
N ASP A 765 -28.17 27.93 27.21
CA ASP A 765 -29.41 28.43 26.63
C ASP A 765 -29.63 28.00 25.15
N GLU A 766 -30.88 28.07 24.75
CA GLU A 766 -31.32 27.63 23.43
C GLU A 766 -30.70 28.48 22.30
N ILE A 767 -30.56 29.78 22.48
CA ILE A 767 -30.02 30.71 21.49
C ILE A 767 -28.57 30.32 21.14
N GLN A 768 -27.76 30.13 22.19
CA GLN A 768 -26.35 29.71 22.02
C GLN A 768 -26.26 28.35 21.37
N TYR A 769 -27.18 27.42 21.66
CA TYR A 769 -27.24 26.12 21.04
C TYR A 769 -27.63 26.23 19.56
N ILE A 770 -28.61 27.03 19.18
CA ILE A 770 -29.02 27.27 17.80
C ILE A 770 -27.84 27.84 16.97
N ILE A 771 -27.15 28.86 17.49
CA ILE A 771 -25.97 29.45 16.85
C ILE A 771 -24.88 28.40 16.62
N PHE A 772 -24.64 27.54 17.60
CA PHE A 772 -23.70 26.46 17.48
C PHE A 772 -24.13 25.44 16.41
N MET A 773 -25.42 25.08 16.41
CA MET A 773 -25.98 24.12 15.46
C MET A 773 -25.89 24.61 14.01
N ARG A 774 -26.23 25.88 13.75
CA ARG A 774 -26.08 26.50 12.41
C ARG A 774 -24.66 26.29 11.86
N LYS A 775 -23.65 26.60 12.67
CA LYS A 775 -22.25 26.48 12.27
C LYS A 775 -21.80 25.03 12.01
N GLU A 776 -22.17 24.12 12.88
CA GLU A 776 -21.72 22.72 12.77
C GLU A 776 -22.48 21.96 11.64
N LEU A 777 -23.76 22.24 11.44
CA LEU A 777 -24.55 21.69 10.36
C LEU A 777 -24.05 22.20 8.98
N LYS A 778 -23.71 23.49 8.88
CA LYS A 778 -23.09 24.06 7.69
C LYS A 778 -21.77 23.34 7.37
N LEU A 779 -20.91 23.14 8.35
CA LEU A 779 -19.66 22.41 8.20
C LEU A 779 -19.89 20.95 7.73
N LEU A 780 -20.91 20.27 8.27
CA LEU A 780 -21.26 18.91 7.84
C LEU A 780 -21.73 18.88 6.38
N PHE A 781 -22.54 19.87 5.99
CA PHE A 781 -22.99 20.03 4.61
C PHE A 781 -21.81 20.22 3.65
N ASP A 782 -20.89 21.13 3.96
CA ASP A 782 -19.71 21.41 3.16
C ASP A 782 -18.81 20.16 3.02
N ILE A 783 -18.68 19.37 4.09
CA ILE A 783 -17.96 18.08 4.05
C ILE A 783 -18.63 17.07 3.10
N MET A 784 -19.97 17.05 3.11
CA MET A 784 -20.72 16.11 2.25
C MET A 784 -20.71 16.55 0.78
N GLU A 785 -20.72 17.86 0.52
CA GLU A 785 -20.52 18.43 -0.81
C GLU A 785 -19.13 18.05 -1.35
N PHE A 786 -18.08 18.24 -0.56
CA PHE A 786 -16.72 17.83 -0.95
C PHE A 786 -16.61 16.33 -1.26
N LYS A 787 -17.41 15.49 -0.58
CA LYS A 787 -17.49 14.04 -0.84
C LYS A 787 -18.37 13.67 -2.03
N GLY A 788 -18.99 14.64 -2.73
CA GLY A 788 -19.92 14.38 -3.83
C GLY A 788 -21.26 13.79 -3.39
N LYS A 789 -21.65 13.95 -2.11
CA LYS A 789 -22.88 13.44 -1.49
C LYS A 789 -23.83 14.55 -1.04
N LYS A 790 -23.75 15.73 -1.65
CA LYS A 790 -24.55 16.90 -1.32
C LYS A 790 -26.05 16.59 -1.37
N TYR A 791 -26.51 16.00 -2.48
CA TYR A 791 -27.93 15.69 -2.67
C TYR A 791 -28.46 14.64 -1.69
N ASP A 792 -27.70 13.58 -1.44
CA ASP A 792 -28.09 12.54 -0.48
C ASP A 792 -28.22 13.13 0.93
N PHE A 793 -27.32 14.03 1.31
CA PHE A 793 -27.36 14.70 2.59
C PHE A 793 -28.55 15.67 2.68
N PHE A 794 -28.74 16.51 1.67
CA PHE A 794 -29.82 17.49 1.66
C PHE A 794 -31.20 16.82 1.75
N ASN A 795 -31.45 15.78 0.95
CA ASN A 795 -32.73 15.05 0.98
C ASN A 795 -33.08 14.46 2.35
N VAL A 796 -32.08 14.15 3.16
CA VAL A 796 -32.28 13.56 4.49
C VAL A 796 -32.34 14.62 5.59
N TRP A 797 -31.69 15.77 5.39
CA TRP A 797 -31.48 16.78 6.41
C TRP A 797 -32.21 18.11 6.19
N ASN A 798 -32.89 18.30 5.06
CA ASN A 798 -33.51 19.58 4.69
C ASN A 798 -34.37 20.18 5.79
N VAL A 799 -35.29 19.41 6.38
CA VAL A 799 -36.21 19.91 7.44
C VAL A 799 -35.43 20.37 8.67
N ILE A 800 -34.33 19.68 9.03
CA ILE A 800 -33.50 20.08 10.17
C ILE A 800 -32.66 21.30 9.81
N LEU A 801 -32.16 21.40 8.59
CA LEU A 801 -31.41 22.56 8.10
C LEU A 801 -32.29 23.82 8.09
N GLU A 802 -33.53 23.68 7.68
CA GLU A 802 -34.53 24.77 7.70
C GLU A 802 -34.86 25.23 9.15
N HIS A 803 -35.07 24.28 10.05
CA HIS A 803 -35.34 24.58 11.46
C HIS A 803 -34.22 25.41 12.13
N PHE A 804 -32.98 25.07 11.86
CA PHE A 804 -31.82 25.77 12.38
C PHE A 804 -31.38 26.95 11.49
N GLU A 805 -32.18 27.32 10.49
CA GLU A 805 -31.92 28.42 9.53
C GLU A 805 -30.46 28.39 9.00
N VAL A 806 -30.04 27.24 8.51
CA VAL A 806 -28.69 27.07 7.97
C VAL A 806 -28.63 27.68 6.57
N GLU A 807 -27.91 28.77 6.42
CA GLU A 807 -27.66 29.37 5.11
C GLU A 807 -26.83 28.43 4.22
N LEU A 808 -27.45 27.91 3.17
CA LEU A 808 -26.79 27.12 2.14
C LEU A 808 -26.57 28.02 0.93
N VAL A 809 -25.33 28.30 0.62
CA VAL A 809 -25.00 28.95 -0.65
C VAL A 809 -25.29 27.95 -1.77
N ASN A 810 -26.19 28.31 -2.69
CA ASN A 810 -26.60 27.48 -3.84
C ASN A 810 -25.46 27.17 -4.82
#